data_7afaa56a14fed369c9ca85dc2384b943
#
_entry.id   7afaa56a14fed369c9ca85dc2384b943
#
_cell.length_a   1.000
_cell.length_b   1.000
_cell.length_c   1.000
_cell.angle_alpha   90.00
_cell.angle_beta   90.00
_cell.angle_gamma   90.00
#
_symmetry.space_group_name_H-M   'P 1'
#
loop_
_entity.id
_entity.type
_entity.pdbx_description
1 polymer ?
#
loop_
_entity_poly.entity_id
_entity_poly.type
_entity_poly.pdbx_seq_one_letter_code
_entity_poly.pdbx_strand_id
1 'polypeptide(L)'
;DNMFRKWEKNVSDILIDGENELIIRFRSPIKEVLPILNKRDYTLPADNDKAGGVSPYTRKAPYHYGWDWGPCLVTSGIWKNIDLIGWDSWFVDELFINQVEVSKNIAKLELEAQIISDTKQGGLITISEEESSLRIEKKLELSIGINHIKFDFDILQPSLWHPIGYGDQHLYSLDIAVHAGGLENKITKRIGLRKIIIEREKDEKGETFSIMVNGYYVFSKGANWIPADSFTPRLTKKDYSYLLKSATMANMNTLRVWGGGIYESDCFYELCDEMGILVWQDFMFACSMYPGDKKFLKNTENEIRYQINRLKEHPSIFLWCGNNEIAWAWFDWGWKDQLPDSVYSQDYNKLFHKLISNACETLDPSRLYWPTSPGHTTDLPELGQRYGSGDNHYWGVWHGGDDFEEFKNNTGRFMSEYGMQSFPDLKTIEAFAKKKDWGQDSAVIRSHQKASLGNKNVIMYIEKYYPEPKDFESMTVLSQMMQSDAIKYAVEAHRRNMPYCMGTLYWQLNDCWPVASWSSVDYYGNWKALHYSAKSFFNYVATSIVEDKNKIIVFILNDKNETCELDARLRLYSFDGSILKDYSKREIVKPIYSKAIMELDRDKIISNHDNRKIFLSCELFRDRLSIAKNNYFFTRPKNFDLPDPDLKYLLKNKNGRLLINIEAKTFLAKVHINCINAIGVFSDNFFDMIPNEKREIEFFPKSKDFPALQFSIRSLGDLIKK
;
A
#
# COMPACT_ATOMS: atom_id res chain seq x y z
N ASP A 1 -5.71 -28.72 -4.86
CA ASP A 1 -4.40 -28.04 -4.97
C ASP A 1 -4.47 -26.64 -4.38
N ASN A 2 -3.30 -26.07 -4.06
CA ASN A 2 -3.17 -24.78 -3.40
C ASN A 2 -1.83 -24.15 -3.81
N MET A 3 -1.86 -22.94 -4.41
CA MET A 3 -0.64 -22.25 -4.85
C MET A 3 0.10 -21.52 -3.73
N PHE A 4 -0.50 -21.40 -2.56
CA PHE A 4 0.01 -20.57 -1.46
C PHE A 4 0.76 -21.36 -0.38
N ARG A 5 0.89 -22.68 -0.51
CA ARG A 5 1.57 -23.51 0.48
C ARG A 5 2.75 -24.27 -0.12
N LYS A 6 3.68 -24.68 0.73
CA LYS A 6 4.76 -25.62 0.42
C LYS A 6 4.20 -27.02 0.14
N TRP A 7 4.77 -27.72 -0.83
CA TRP A 7 4.48 -29.11 -1.17
C TRP A 7 5.78 -29.91 -1.06
N GLU A 8 5.78 -30.93 -0.23
CA GLU A 8 6.93 -31.79 0.01
C GLU A 8 6.58 -33.24 -0.30
N LYS A 9 7.53 -33.94 -0.87
CA LYS A 9 7.42 -35.34 -1.17
C LYS A 9 8.75 -36.05 -0.84
N ASN A 10 8.74 -37.00 0.08
CA ASN A 10 9.89 -37.88 0.25
C ASN A 10 10.04 -38.75 -1.00
N VAL A 11 11.20 -38.73 -1.61
CA VAL A 11 11.56 -39.45 -2.83
C VAL A 11 12.71 -40.44 -2.66
N SER A 12 13.21 -40.64 -1.44
CA SER A 12 14.36 -41.52 -1.14
C SER A 12 14.20 -42.95 -1.66
N ASP A 13 12.96 -43.49 -1.56
CA ASP A 13 12.69 -44.88 -1.95
C ASP A 13 12.43 -45.06 -3.46
N ILE A 14 12.36 -43.97 -4.23
CA ILE A 14 12.06 -43.99 -5.66
C ILE A 14 13.17 -43.45 -6.55
N LEU A 15 14.16 -42.76 -5.96
CA LEU A 15 15.34 -42.30 -6.69
C LEU A 15 16.26 -43.48 -7.00
N ILE A 16 16.83 -43.45 -8.20
CA ILE A 16 17.82 -44.43 -8.68
C ILE A 16 19.13 -43.72 -9.02
N ASP A 17 20.23 -44.47 -8.99
CA ASP A 17 21.49 -43.99 -9.51
C ASP A 17 21.38 -43.71 -11.02
N GLY A 18 21.84 -42.52 -11.44
CA GLY A 18 21.79 -42.08 -12.82
C GLY A 18 20.61 -41.14 -13.12
N GLU A 19 19.97 -41.33 -14.25
CA GLU A 19 18.91 -40.43 -14.75
C GLU A 19 17.57 -40.72 -14.08
N ASN A 20 16.95 -39.69 -13.54
CA ASN A 20 15.59 -39.71 -12.96
C ASN A 20 14.70 -38.74 -13.66
N GLU A 21 13.44 -39.09 -13.90
CA GLU A 21 12.44 -38.24 -14.55
C GLU A 21 11.38 -37.76 -13.55
N LEU A 22 11.11 -36.43 -13.54
CA LEU A 22 10.04 -35.82 -12.75
C LEU A 22 8.93 -35.29 -13.67
N ILE A 23 7.75 -35.90 -13.63
CA ILE A 23 6.57 -35.48 -14.39
C ILE A 23 5.57 -34.76 -13.47
N ILE A 24 5.31 -33.49 -13.74
CA ILE A 24 4.29 -32.69 -13.01
C ILE A 24 3.15 -32.35 -13.95
N ARG A 25 1.94 -32.81 -13.63
CA ARG A 25 0.74 -32.55 -14.41
C ARG A 25 -0.14 -31.53 -13.73
N PHE A 26 -0.34 -30.35 -14.35
CA PHE A 26 -1.30 -29.35 -13.93
C PHE A 26 -2.65 -29.59 -14.61
N ARG A 27 -3.72 -29.59 -13.82
CA ARG A 27 -5.09 -29.64 -14.31
C ARG A 27 -5.70 -28.24 -14.27
N SER A 28 -6.63 -27.97 -15.19
CA SER A 28 -7.34 -26.69 -15.21
C SER A 28 -8.16 -26.51 -13.93
N PRO A 29 -7.94 -25.49 -13.11
CA PRO A 29 -8.73 -25.26 -11.90
C PRO A 29 -10.20 -25.02 -12.24
N ILE A 30 -10.51 -24.42 -13.39
CA ILE A 30 -11.88 -24.22 -13.86
C ILE A 30 -12.57 -25.55 -14.14
N LYS A 31 -11.94 -26.44 -14.93
CA LYS A 31 -12.53 -27.74 -15.28
C LYS A 31 -12.70 -28.67 -14.08
N GLU A 32 -11.81 -28.61 -13.09
CA GLU A 32 -11.89 -29.43 -11.88
C GLU A 32 -13.01 -28.95 -10.94
N VAL A 33 -13.33 -27.64 -10.93
CA VAL A 33 -14.33 -27.07 -10.00
C VAL A 33 -15.73 -27.05 -10.59
N LEU A 34 -15.92 -26.84 -11.89
CA LEU A 34 -17.25 -26.81 -12.52
C LEU A 34 -18.15 -27.98 -12.13
N PRO A 35 -17.69 -29.26 -12.05
CA PRO A 35 -18.53 -30.37 -11.59
C PRO A 35 -18.95 -30.29 -10.11
N ILE A 36 -18.20 -29.54 -9.27
CA ILE A 36 -18.52 -29.31 -7.86
C ILE A 36 -19.63 -28.26 -7.78
N LEU A 37 -19.52 -27.18 -8.53
CA LEU A 37 -20.55 -26.13 -8.63
C LEU A 37 -21.89 -26.69 -9.05
N ASN A 38 -21.91 -27.50 -10.10
CA ASN A 38 -23.14 -28.09 -10.67
C ASN A 38 -23.89 -29.06 -9.72
N LYS A 39 -23.27 -29.44 -8.60
CA LYS A 39 -23.87 -30.33 -7.60
C LYS A 39 -24.37 -29.61 -6.35
N ARG A 40 -24.19 -28.28 -6.27
CA ARG A 40 -24.61 -27.50 -5.10
C ARG A 40 -25.98 -26.88 -5.33
N ASP A 41 -26.75 -26.79 -4.27
CA ASP A 41 -28.07 -26.15 -4.27
C ASP A 41 -27.98 -24.61 -4.39
N TYR A 42 -26.82 -24.03 -4.11
CA TYR A 42 -26.53 -22.60 -4.24
C TYR A 42 -25.10 -22.35 -4.70
N THR A 43 -24.88 -21.22 -5.34
CA THR A 43 -23.56 -20.76 -5.77
C THR A 43 -23.01 -19.75 -4.79
N LEU A 44 -21.78 -19.96 -4.33
CA LEU A 44 -21.08 -18.95 -3.52
C LEU A 44 -20.78 -17.72 -4.37
N PRO A 45 -21.03 -16.50 -3.89
CA PRO A 45 -20.68 -15.29 -4.62
C PRO A 45 -19.18 -15.19 -4.80
N ALA A 46 -18.79 -14.73 -5.99
CA ALA A 46 -17.42 -14.54 -6.41
C ALA A 46 -17.37 -13.24 -7.22
N ASP A 47 -17.22 -12.12 -6.51
CA ASP A 47 -17.17 -10.83 -7.18
C ASP A 47 -15.94 -10.73 -8.09
N ASN A 48 -16.09 -10.08 -9.23
CA ASN A 48 -15.06 -9.95 -10.26
C ASN A 48 -14.57 -11.26 -10.95
N ASP A 49 -15.04 -12.45 -10.55
CA ASP A 49 -14.69 -13.70 -11.26
C ASP A 49 -15.31 -13.76 -12.66
N LYS A 50 -14.46 -13.69 -13.68
CA LYS A 50 -14.85 -13.81 -15.10
C LYS A 50 -14.69 -15.25 -15.65
N ALA A 51 -14.33 -16.21 -14.80
CA ALA A 51 -14.07 -17.60 -15.15
C ALA A 51 -15.20 -18.56 -14.73
N GLY A 52 -16.38 -18.04 -14.42
CA GLY A 52 -17.58 -18.82 -14.12
C GLY A 52 -17.86 -19.07 -12.64
N GLY A 53 -17.37 -18.20 -11.74
CA GLY A 53 -17.64 -18.26 -10.29
C GLY A 53 -16.92 -19.41 -9.59
N VAL A 54 -15.78 -19.85 -10.11
CA VAL A 54 -15.04 -21.03 -9.60
C VAL A 54 -13.99 -20.65 -8.55
N SER A 55 -13.61 -19.38 -8.46
CA SER A 55 -12.54 -18.89 -7.58
C SER A 55 -12.74 -19.25 -6.09
N PRO A 56 -13.95 -19.21 -5.49
CA PRO A 56 -14.15 -19.55 -4.09
C PRO A 56 -13.73 -20.98 -3.71
N TYR A 57 -13.78 -21.89 -4.68
CA TYR A 57 -13.49 -23.32 -4.47
C TYR A 57 -12.05 -23.70 -4.74
N THR A 58 -11.22 -22.73 -5.08
CA THR A 58 -9.79 -22.92 -5.36
C THR A 58 -8.93 -22.12 -4.40
N ARG A 59 -7.76 -22.64 -4.04
CA ARG A 59 -6.73 -21.84 -3.36
C ARG A 59 -5.72 -21.34 -4.40
N LYS A 60 -6.19 -20.36 -5.18
CA LYS A 60 -5.44 -19.66 -6.20
C LYS A 60 -5.76 -18.18 -6.08
N ALA A 61 -4.80 -17.32 -6.41
CA ALA A 61 -4.96 -15.88 -6.30
C ALA A 61 -6.26 -15.39 -6.96
N PRO A 62 -7.18 -14.74 -6.22
CA PRO A 62 -8.48 -14.32 -6.74
C PRO A 62 -8.37 -13.47 -8.02
N TYR A 63 -7.41 -12.55 -8.10
CA TYR A 63 -7.26 -11.67 -9.27
C TYR A 63 -6.93 -12.42 -10.58
N HIS A 64 -6.42 -13.65 -10.54
CA HIS A 64 -6.23 -14.46 -11.75
C HIS A 64 -7.53 -14.81 -12.46
N TYR A 65 -8.65 -14.84 -11.72
CA TYR A 65 -9.99 -15.05 -12.29
C TYR A 65 -10.60 -13.78 -12.88
N GLY A 66 -9.86 -12.68 -12.87
CA GLY A 66 -10.27 -11.35 -13.26
C GLY A 66 -10.49 -10.44 -12.05
N TRP A 67 -10.27 -9.16 -12.24
CA TRP A 67 -10.60 -8.12 -11.27
C TRP A 67 -10.99 -6.83 -12.00
N ASP A 68 -11.49 -5.84 -11.28
CA ASP A 68 -11.88 -4.54 -11.87
C ASP A 68 -10.69 -3.65 -12.29
N TRP A 69 -9.45 -4.14 -12.07
CA TRP A 69 -8.18 -3.59 -12.57
C TRP A 69 -7.33 -4.65 -13.29
N GLY A 70 -7.66 -5.95 -13.21
CA GLY A 70 -6.84 -7.05 -13.67
C GLY A 70 -7.49 -7.89 -14.79
N PRO A 71 -6.71 -8.44 -15.74
CA PRO A 71 -7.22 -9.36 -16.75
C PRO A 71 -7.55 -10.72 -16.13
N CYS A 72 -8.49 -11.44 -16.73
CA CYS A 72 -8.76 -12.84 -16.38
C CYS A 72 -7.71 -13.75 -17.05
N LEU A 73 -6.71 -14.17 -16.28
CA LEU A 73 -5.61 -15.04 -16.72
C LEU A 73 -5.41 -16.18 -15.72
N VAL A 74 -6.27 -17.20 -15.81
CA VAL A 74 -6.25 -18.37 -14.90
C VAL A 74 -5.10 -19.29 -15.28
N THR A 75 -3.88 -18.89 -14.97
CA THR A 75 -2.65 -19.62 -15.27
C THR A 75 -2.50 -20.87 -14.41
N SER A 76 -1.73 -21.84 -14.89
CA SER A 76 -1.31 -23.03 -14.14
C SER A 76 0.14 -23.34 -14.48
N GLY A 77 0.94 -23.67 -13.46
CA GLY A 77 2.36 -23.95 -13.65
C GLY A 77 3.14 -23.82 -12.34
N ILE A 78 4.41 -24.09 -12.45
CA ILE A 78 5.39 -23.87 -11.38
C ILE A 78 5.71 -22.39 -11.38
N TRP A 79 5.50 -21.73 -10.26
CA TRP A 79 5.70 -20.28 -10.12
C TRP A 79 6.73 -19.90 -9.03
N LYS A 80 7.19 -20.88 -8.25
CA LYS A 80 8.28 -20.79 -7.29
C LYS A 80 9.26 -21.93 -7.56
N ASN A 81 10.40 -21.94 -6.85
CA ASN A 81 11.44 -22.96 -7.00
C ASN A 81 10.92 -24.37 -6.74
N ILE A 82 11.55 -25.32 -7.41
CA ILE A 82 11.52 -26.75 -7.07
C ILE A 82 12.94 -27.13 -6.68
N ASP A 83 13.10 -27.62 -5.48
CA ASP A 83 14.39 -28.00 -4.93
C ASP A 83 14.40 -29.50 -4.59
N LEU A 84 15.49 -30.18 -4.89
CA LEU A 84 15.79 -31.51 -4.39
C LEU A 84 16.77 -31.36 -3.21
N ILE A 85 16.30 -31.73 -2.02
CA ILE A 85 17.06 -31.60 -0.79
C ILE A 85 17.54 -33.02 -0.36
N GLY A 86 18.84 -33.19 -0.24
CA GLY A 86 19.45 -34.39 0.30
C GLY A 86 20.33 -34.06 1.52
N TRP A 87 20.36 -34.97 2.51
CA TRP A 87 21.21 -34.86 3.68
C TRP A 87 21.75 -36.23 4.08
N ASP A 88 22.85 -36.26 4.84
CA ASP A 88 23.49 -37.51 5.21
C ASP A 88 22.90 -38.11 6.49
N SER A 89 22.96 -37.41 7.62
CA SER A 89 22.54 -37.96 8.90
C SER A 89 21.53 -37.10 9.64
N TRP A 90 21.50 -35.81 9.35
CA TRP A 90 20.55 -34.85 9.93
C TRP A 90 20.48 -33.57 9.10
N PHE A 91 19.37 -32.81 9.24
CA PHE A 91 19.23 -31.48 8.68
C PHE A 91 18.30 -30.62 9.53
N VAL A 92 18.45 -29.30 9.44
CA VAL A 92 17.53 -28.33 10.05
C VAL A 92 16.35 -28.12 9.10
N ASP A 93 15.18 -28.57 9.50
CA ASP A 93 13.95 -28.45 8.72
C ASP A 93 13.31 -27.07 8.90
N GLU A 94 13.14 -26.63 10.15
CA GLU A 94 12.62 -25.31 10.50
C GLU A 94 13.50 -24.65 11.58
N LEU A 95 13.64 -23.31 11.48
CA LEU A 95 14.35 -22.52 12.49
C LEU A 95 13.72 -21.14 12.58
N PHE A 96 13.33 -20.73 13.81
CA PHE A 96 12.72 -19.45 14.10
C PHE A 96 13.39 -18.75 15.28
N ILE A 97 13.37 -17.40 15.25
CA ILE A 97 13.74 -16.54 16.38
C ILE A 97 12.48 -15.78 16.81
N ASN A 98 11.88 -16.24 17.89
CA ASN A 98 10.69 -15.61 18.46
C ASN A 98 11.06 -14.46 19.39
N GLN A 99 10.40 -13.31 19.30
CA GLN A 99 10.59 -12.18 20.21
C GLN A 99 9.61 -12.30 21.38
N VAL A 100 10.12 -12.67 22.56
CA VAL A 100 9.30 -12.88 23.77
C VAL A 100 9.00 -11.53 24.44
N GLU A 101 10.04 -10.71 24.61
CA GLU A 101 9.93 -9.37 25.19
C GLU A 101 10.96 -8.45 24.53
N VAL A 102 10.54 -7.25 24.12
CA VAL A 102 11.46 -6.26 23.55
C VAL A 102 11.26 -4.90 24.24
N SER A 103 12.37 -4.37 24.74
CA SER A 103 12.45 -3.04 25.34
C SER A 103 13.79 -2.37 24.97
N LYS A 104 13.97 -1.11 25.34
CA LYS A 104 15.25 -0.39 25.15
C LYS A 104 16.42 -0.99 25.96
N ASN A 105 16.12 -1.74 27.03
CA ASN A 105 17.14 -2.29 27.92
C ASN A 105 17.51 -3.74 27.59
N ILE A 106 16.53 -4.50 27.10
CA ILE A 106 16.71 -5.93 26.85
C ILE A 106 15.73 -6.40 25.79
N ALA A 107 16.19 -7.30 24.91
CA ALA A 107 15.37 -8.14 24.09
C ALA A 107 15.55 -9.60 24.53
N LYS A 108 14.47 -10.22 25.00
CA LYS A 108 14.41 -11.64 25.31
C LYS A 108 13.90 -12.39 24.10
N LEU A 109 14.72 -13.28 23.59
CA LEU A 109 14.50 -14.04 22.36
C LEU A 109 14.48 -15.51 22.67
N GLU A 110 13.76 -16.27 21.86
CA GLU A 110 13.68 -17.70 21.92
C GLU A 110 14.04 -18.27 20.54
N LEU A 111 15.09 -19.12 20.50
CA LEU A 111 15.34 -19.94 19.33
C LEU A 111 14.46 -21.19 19.41
N GLU A 112 13.76 -21.47 18.32
CA GLU A 112 13.00 -22.70 18.09
C GLU A 112 13.48 -23.34 16.79
N ALA A 113 13.95 -24.60 16.84
CA ALA A 113 14.38 -25.34 15.67
C ALA A 113 13.80 -26.74 15.64
N GLN A 114 13.42 -27.18 14.44
CA GLN A 114 13.07 -28.55 14.14
C GLN A 114 14.24 -29.19 13.36
N ILE A 115 14.85 -30.25 13.94
CA ILE A 115 15.96 -30.96 13.33
C ILE A 115 15.54 -32.40 13.11
N ILE A 116 15.66 -32.91 11.89
CA ILE A 116 15.41 -34.31 11.56
C ILE A 116 16.76 -35.03 11.57
N SER A 117 16.84 -36.15 12.28
CA SER A 117 18.06 -36.95 12.36
C SER A 117 17.78 -38.45 12.19
N ASP A 118 18.66 -39.13 11.46
CA ASP A 118 18.60 -40.58 11.24
C ASP A 118 19.46 -41.34 12.23
N THR A 119 20.24 -40.64 13.06
CA THR A 119 21.16 -41.21 14.04
C THR A 119 21.06 -40.50 15.38
N LYS A 120 21.37 -41.25 16.48
CA LYS A 120 21.52 -40.62 17.79
C LYS A 120 22.92 -40.04 17.92
N GLN A 121 23.02 -38.74 18.20
CA GLN A 121 24.30 -38.03 18.30
C GLN A 121 24.24 -36.77 19.13
N GLY A 122 25.35 -36.44 19.80
CA GLY A 122 25.51 -35.15 20.46
C GLY A 122 25.95 -34.06 19.48
N GLY A 123 25.61 -32.82 19.80
CA GLY A 123 25.99 -31.69 18.98
C GLY A 123 26.05 -30.37 19.73
N LEU A 124 26.21 -29.30 18.99
CA LEU A 124 26.28 -27.93 19.48
C LEU A 124 25.50 -27.01 18.53
N ILE A 125 24.68 -26.15 19.08
CA ILE A 125 24.11 -25.02 18.34
C ILE A 125 24.77 -23.74 18.82
N THR A 126 25.19 -22.90 17.86
CA THR A 126 25.80 -21.60 18.13
C THR A 126 24.99 -20.51 17.47
N ILE A 127 24.80 -19.39 18.17
CA ILE A 127 24.25 -18.14 17.61
C ILE A 127 25.36 -17.10 17.72
N SER A 128 25.67 -16.44 16.63
CA SER A 128 26.62 -15.32 16.61
C SER A 128 26.14 -14.18 15.77
N GLU A 129 26.57 -12.97 16.12
CA GLU A 129 26.32 -11.76 15.37
C GLU A 129 27.61 -10.94 15.37
N GLU A 130 28.07 -10.60 14.16
CA GLU A 130 29.41 -10.06 13.96
C GLU A 130 29.58 -8.64 14.55
N GLU A 131 28.56 -7.80 14.42
CA GLU A 131 28.64 -6.40 14.84
C GLU A 131 28.50 -6.21 16.36
N SER A 132 27.70 -7.05 17.05
CA SER A 132 27.43 -6.93 18.50
C SER A 132 28.30 -7.80 19.39
N SER A 133 29.21 -8.60 18.83
CA SER A 133 30.01 -9.62 19.57
C SER A 133 29.14 -10.66 20.30
N LEU A 134 27.85 -10.77 19.92
CA LEU A 134 26.95 -11.80 20.47
C LEU A 134 27.48 -13.18 20.12
N ARG A 135 27.67 -14.04 21.15
CA ARG A 135 27.99 -15.45 20.95
C ARG A 135 27.34 -16.29 22.03
N ILE A 136 26.51 -17.22 21.59
CA ILE A 136 25.78 -18.14 22.44
C ILE A 136 26.06 -19.56 21.96
N GLU A 137 26.28 -20.46 22.90
CA GLU A 137 26.55 -21.87 22.60
C GLU A 137 25.64 -22.74 23.48
N LYS A 138 24.96 -23.72 22.88
CA LYS A 138 24.13 -24.71 23.58
C LYS A 138 24.43 -26.12 23.06
N LYS A 139 24.71 -27.02 24.01
CA LYS A 139 24.82 -28.45 23.71
C LYS A 139 23.40 -28.96 23.35
N LEU A 140 23.37 -29.90 22.43
CA LEU A 140 22.15 -30.58 22.01
C LEU A 140 22.38 -32.08 21.91
N GLU A 141 21.33 -32.87 22.05
CA GLU A 141 21.30 -34.32 21.86
C GLU A 141 20.23 -34.61 20.81
N LEU A 142 20.63 -35.15 19.67
CA LEU A 142 19.71 -35.56 18.61
C LEU A 142 19.34 -37.03 18.80
N SER A 143 18.06 -37.32 18.78
CA SER A 143 17.48 -38.66 18.69
C SER A 143 17.06 -38.96 17.26
N ILE A 144 16.89 -40.24 16.92
CA ILE A 144 16.33 -40.61 15.61
C ILE A 144 14.91 -40.05 15.45
N GLY A 145 14.64 -39.42 14.32
CA GLY A 145 13.38 -38.77 13.99
C GLY A 145 13.42 -37.26 14.18
N ILE A 146 12.28 -36.66 14.50
CA ILE A 146 12.09 -35.22 14.67
C ILE A 146 12.54 -34.79 16.07
N ASN A 147 13.42 -33.81 16.15
CA ASN A 147 13.90 -33.18 17.39
C ASN A 147 13.44 -31.74 17.45
N HIS A 148 12.75 -31.36 18.51
CA HIS A 148 12.37 -29.98 18.79
C HIS A 148 13.36 -29.37 19.78
N ILE A 149 14.13 -28.39 19.31
CA ILE A 149 15.12 -27.68 20.11
C ILE A 149 14.56 -26.29 20.43
N LYS A 150 14.59 -25.93 21.73
CA LYS A 150 14.07 -24.65 22.20
C LYS A 150 14.94 -24.11 23.32
N PHE A 151 15.38 -22.86 23.24
CA PHE A 151 16.08 -22.19 24.32
C PHE A 151 16.04 -20.67 24.20
N ASP A 152 16.12 -20.00 25.35
CA ASP A 152 16.09 -18.56 25.46
C ASP A 152 17.49 -17.95 25.39
N PHE A 153 17.56 -16.73 24.86
CA PHE A 153 18.75 -15.89 24.90
C PHE A 153 18.37 -14.41 24.89
N ASP A 154 19.30 -13.57 25.39
CA ASP A 154 19.05 -12.14 25.55
C ASP A 154 20.04 -11.31 24.74
N ILE A 155 19.55 -10.18 24.21
CA ILE A 155 20.37 -9.09 23.69
C ILE A 155 20.18 -7.90 24.63
N LEU A 156 21.27 -7.46 25.28
CA LEU A 156 21.26 -6.32 26.19
C LEU A 156 21.39 -5.01 25.43
N GLN A 157 20.62 -3.98 25.83
CA GLN A 157 20.61 -2.67 25.20
C GLN A 157 20.46 -2.73 23.67
N PRO A 158 19.42 -3.43 23.15
CA PRO A 158 19.30 -3.67 21.72
C PRO A 158 19.06 -2.38 20.93
N SER A 159 19.61 -2.34 19.71
CA SER A 159 19.18 -1.36 18.70
C SER A 159 17.82 -1.78 18.16
N LEU A 160 16.81 -0.90 18.30
CA LEU A 160 15.46 -1.23 17.90
C LEU A 160 15.19 -0.85 16.44
N TRP A 161 14.41 -1.67 15.76
CA TRP A 161 13.88 -1.37 14.44
C TRP A 161 12.69 -0.41 14.54
N HIS A 162 12.64 0.62 13.69
CA HIS A 162 11.56 1.59 13.61
C HIS A 162 11.03 1.74 12.18
N PRO A 163 9.76 2.11 12.00
CA PRO A 163 9.27 2.48 10.68
C PRO A 163 9.94 3.77 10.20
N ILE A 164 10.00 3.92 8.86
CA ILE A 164 10.57 5.11 8.23
C ILE A 164 9.95 6.40 8.77
N GLY A 165 10.80 7.36 9.10
CA GLY A 165 10.41 8.65 9.68
C GLY A 165 10.25 8.66 11.20
N TYR A 166 10.42 7.50 11.89
CA TYR A 166 10.27 7.35 13.32
C TYR A 166 11.54 6.84 14.03
N GLY A 167 12.58 6.51 13.29
CA GLY A 167 13.88 6.04 13.77
C GLY A 167 14.59 5.19 12.72
N ASP A 168 15.67 4.50 13.14
CA ASP A 168 16.50 3.68 12.28
C ASP A 168 15.89 2.29 12.04
N GLN A 169 16.18 1.69 10.89
CA GLN A 169 15.76 0.36 10.49
C GLN A 169 16.84 -0.68 10.82
N HIS A 170 17.22 -0.77 12.10
CA HIS A 170 18.28 -1.69 12.51
C HIS A 170 17.86 -3.15 12.37
N LEU A 171 18.66 -3.96 11.65
CA LEU A 171 18.43 -5.38 11.41
C LEU A 171 19.67 -6.17 11.88
N TYR A 172 19.49 -7.02 12.88
CA TYR A 172 20.52 -7.96 13.30
C TYR A 172 20.67 -9.09 12.28
N SER A 173 21.91 -9.48 11.96
CA SER A 173 22.23 -10.61 11.11
C SER A 173 22.78 -11.76 11.98
N LEU A 174 21.88 -12.63 12.43
CA LEU A 174 22.23 -13.74 13.30
C LEU A 174 22.67 -14.95 12.48
N ASP A 175 23.92 -15.37 12.66
CA ASP A 175 24.45 -16.60 12.13
C ASP A 175 24.22 -17.74 13.13
N ILE A 176 23.38 -18.70 12.74
CA ILE A 176 23.05 -19.87 13.54
C ILE A 176 23.70 -21.10 12.90
N ALA A 177 24.64 -21.72 13.59
CA ALA A 177 25.28 -22.93 13.12
C ALA A 177 24.94 -24.11 14.04
N VAL A 178 24.54 -25.23 13.45
CA VAL A 178 24.30 -26.50 14.11
C VAL A 178 25.43 -27.44 13.72
N HIS A 179 26.12 -27.97 14.70
CA HIS A 179 27.23 -28.95 14.52
C HIS A 179 26.83 -30.26 15.16
N ALA A 180 26.80 -31.34 14.43
CA ALA A 180 26.58 -32.70 14.97
C ALA A 180 27.18 -33.76 14.05
N GLY A 181 27.75 -34.82 14.62
CA GLY A 181 28.34 -35.93 13.86
C GLY A 181 29.45 -35.55 12.87
N GLY A 182 30.15 -34.44 13.12
CA GLY A 182 31.20 -33.93 12.20
C GLY A 182 30.67 -33.11 11.03
N LEU A 183 29.35 -32.90 10.94
CA LEU A 183 28.70 -32.06 9.93
C LEU A 183 28.31 -30.71 10.54
N GLU A 184 28.19 -29.70 9.68
CA GLU A 184 27.73 -28.34 10.02
C GLU A 184 26.62 -27.92 9.07
N ASN A 185 25.55 -27.32 9.63
CA ASN A 185 24.54 -26.58 8.87
C ASN A 185 24.49 -25.14 9.40
N LYS A 186 24.68 -24.17 8.53
CA LYS A 186 24.69 -22.75 8.88
C LYS A 186 23.52 -22.03 8.22
N ILE A 187 22.73 -21.27 9.01
CA ILE A 187 21.59 -20.50 8.58
C ILE A 187 21.77 -19.06 9.09
N THR A 188 21.66 -18.09 8.21
CA THR A 188 21.67 -16.68 8.60
C THR A 188 20.23 -16.15 8.66
N LYS A 189 19.84 -15.56 9.79
CA LYS A 189 18.55 -14.91 10.01
C LYS A 189 18.73 -13.41 10.19
N ARG A 190 17.94 -12.62 9.45
CA ARG A 190 17.88 -11.17 9.62
C ARG A 190 16.63 -10.81 10.42
N ILE A 191 16.79 -10.20 11.58
CA ILE A 191 15.69 -9.85 12.48
C ILE A 191 15.73 -8.37 12.88
N GLY A 192 14.57 -7.71 12.93
CA GLY A 192 14.43 -6.38 13.50
C GLY A 192 13.70 -6.44 14.84
N LEU A 193 14.35 -5.96 15.89
CA LEU A 193 13.80 -6.01 17.24
C LEU A 193 12.87 -4.83 17.48
N ARG A 194 11.60 -5.11 17.76
CA ARG A 194 10.60 -4.06 18.02
C ARG A 194 9.41 -4.60 18.82
N LYS A 195 8.70 -3.70 19.50
CA LYS A 195 7.38 -3.98 20.08
C LYS A 195 6.33 -3.23 19.28
N ILE A 196 5.36 -3.96 18.68
CA ILE A 196 4.21 -3.39 17.99
C ILE A 196 2.95 -3.70 18.77
N ILE A 197 2.08 -2.69 18.91
CA ILE A 197 0.77 -2.80 19.55
C ILE A 197 -0.23 -2.04 18.67
N ILE A 198 -1.39 -2.63 18.44
CA ILE A 198 -2.57 -1.90 17.98
C ILE A 198 -3.41 -1.62 19.22
N GLU A 199 -3.38 -0.34 19.62
CA GLU A 199 -4.14 0.13 20.78
C GLU A 199 -5.60 0.31 20.40
N ARG A 200 -6.47 -0.28 21.20
CA ARG A 200 -7.91 -0.26 21.06
C ARG A 200 -8.52 0.09 22.41
N GLU A 201 -8.80 1.36 22.60
CA GLU A 201 -9.39 1.89 23.83
C GLU A 201 -10.76 2.49 23.54
N LYS A 202 -11.73 2.23 24.41
CA LYS A 202 -13.05 2.84 24.32
C LYS A 202 -13.00 4.32 24.66
N ASP A 203 -13.64 5.14 23.84
CA ASP A 203 -13.83 6.56 24.06
C ASP A 203 -15.30 6.97 23.78
N GLU A 204 -15.60 8.27 23.88
CA GLU A 204 -16.95 8.81 23.64
C GLU A 204 -17.47 8.59 22.22
N LYS A 205 -16.59 8.30 21.25
CA LYS A 205 -16.91 8.12 19.82
C LYS A 205 -16.81 6.68 19.36
N GLY A 206 -16.52 5.72 20.26
CA GLY A 206 -16.42 4.31 19.98
C GLY A 206 -15.16 3.66 20.54
N GLU A 207 -14.24 3.19 19.68
CA GLU A 207 -13.00 2.53 20.07
C GLU A 207 -11.85 2.99 19.15
N THR A 208 -10.71 3.36 19.73
CA THR A 208 -9.51 3.78 18.97
C THR A 208 -8.96 2.63 18.12
N PHE A 209 -8.21 2.96 17.08
CA PHE A 209 -7.45 2.00 16.27
C PHE A 209 -6.10 2.64 15.92
N SER A 210 -5.14 2.52 16.83
CA SER A 210 -3.87 3.25 16.77
C SER A 210 -2.68 2.31 16.80
N ILE A 211 -1.74 2.49 15.86
CA ILE A 211 -0.51 1.70 15.82
C ILE A 211 0.52 2.36 16.71
N MET A 212 1.11 1.57 17.61
CA MET A 212 2.22 1.97 18.46
C MET A 212 3.43 1.08 18.19
N VAL A 213 4.58 1.67 17.88
CA VAL A 213 5.86 0.98 17.69
C VAL A 213 6.86 1.49 18.72
N ASN A 214 7.41 0.60 19.52
CA ASN A 214 8.39 0.91 20.57
C ASN A 214 7.94 2.03 21.53
N GLY A 215 6.62 2.12 21.79
CA GLY A 215 6.01 3.13 22.66
C GLY A 215 5.69 4.47 21.97
N TYR A 216 5.86 4.59 20.68
CA TYR A 216 5.51 5.77 19.90
C TYR A 216 4.32 5.51 18.98
N TYR A 217 3.35 6.41 18.97
CA TYR A 217 2.27 6.36 17.99
C TYR A 217 2.78 6.64 16.58
N VAL A 218 2.26 5.90 15.62
CA VAL A 218 2.55 6.04 14.20
C VAL A 218 1.27 6.39 13.46
N PHE A 219 1.25 7.54 12.78
CA PHE A 219 0.21 7.81 11.80
C PHE A 219 0.51 6.99 10.54
N SER A 220 -0.31 5.97 10.27
CA SER A 220 -0.17 5.12 9.08
C SER A 220 -0.59 5.86 7.83
N LYS A 221 0.32 5.99 6.86
CA LYS A 221 0.06 6.69 5.60
C LYS A 221 0.69 5.94 4.43
N GLY A 222 -0.12 5.71 3.40
CA GLY A 222 0.34 4.95 2.25
C GLY A 222 -0.79 4.50 1.33
N ALA A 223 -0.67 3.26 0.85
CA ALA A 223 -1.59 2.73 -0.15
C ALA A 223 -1.77 1.21 -0.02
N ASN A 224 -2.79 0.70 -0.71
CA ASN A 224 -2.96 -0.72 -0.94
C ASN A 224 -1.99 -1.20 -2.02
N TRP A 225 -1.39 -2.36 -1.81
CA TRP A 225 -0.52 -3.05 -2.73
C TRP A 225 -1.27 -4.21 -3.38
N ILE A 226 -1.29 -4.26 -4.72
CA ILE A 226 -1.75 -5.41 -5.51
C ILE A 226 -0.54 -6.10 -6.16
N PRO A 227 -0.65 -7.35 -6.68
CA PRO A 227 0.45 -7.97 -7.40
C PRO A 227 1.01 -7.05 -8.50
N ALA A 228 2.33 -6.89 -8.56
CA ALA A 228 2.95 -5.94 -9.48
C ALA A 228 3.08 -6.45 -10.93
N ASP A 229 2.68 -7.69 -11.20
CA ASP A 229 2.58 -8.26 -12.54
C ASP A 229 1.51 -9.38 -12.57
N SER A 230 0.78 -9.49 -13.68
CA SER A 230 -0.13 -10.62 -13.90
C SER A 230 0.58 -11.98 -13.96
N PHE A 231 1.87 -11.98 -14.28
CA PHE A 231 2.77 -13.14 -14.31
C PHE A 231 3.90 -12.95 -13.29
N THR A 232 3.59 -13.14 -12.03
CA THR A 232 4.47 -12.84 -10.89
C THR A 232 5.89 -13.41 -10.99
N PRO A 233 6.17 -14.58 -11.67
CA PRO A 233 7.55 -15.06 -11.83
C PRO A 233 8.47 -14.14 -12.66
N ARG A 234 7.93 -13.14 -13.35
CA ARG A 234 8.74 -12.14 -14.08
C ARG A 234 9.32 -11.07 -13.17
N LEU A 235 8.76 -10.90 -11.96
CA LEU A 235 9.21 -9.87 -11.02
C LEU A 235 10.58 -10.21 -10.44
N THR A 236 11.44 -9.21 -10.41
CA THR A 236 12.77 -9.27 -9.83
C THR A 236 12.86 -8.39 -8.57
N LYS A 237 13.91 -8.58 -7.76
CA LYS A 237 14.22 -7.69 -6.62
C LYS A 237 14.31 -6.22 -7.05
N LYS A 238 14.74 -5.94 -8.30
CA LYS A 238 14.83 -4.58 -8.85
C LYS A 238 13.45 -3.95 -9.03
N ASP A 239 12.46 -4.73 -9.47
CA ASP A 239 11.08 -4.24 -9.70
C ASP A 239 10.41 -3.90 -8.38
N TYR A 240 10.51 -4.81 -7.38
CA TYR A 240 10.03 -4.53 -6.02
C TYR A 240 10.72 -3.31 -5.43
N SER A 241 12.06 -3.23 -5.51
CA SER A 241 12.84 -2.11 -4.99
C SER A 241 12.44 -0.77 -5.62
N TYR A 242 12.10 -0.75 -6.91
CA TYR A 242 11.65 0.47 -7.58
C TYR A 242 10.31 0.96 -7.03
N LEU A 243 9.32 0.08 -6.89
CA LEU A 243 8.00 0.43 -6.38
C LEU A 243 8.03 0.83 -4.90
N LEU A 244 8.77 0.09 -4.06
CA LEU A 244 8.90 0.39 -2.64
C LEU A 244 9.68 1.69 -2.40
N LYS A 245 10.72 1.97 -3.19
CA LYS A 245 11.40 3.27 -3.17
C LYS A 245 10.48 4.40 -3.62
N SER A 246 9.64 4.16 -4.62
CA SER A 246 8.63 5.15 -5.03
C SER A 246 7.69 5.47 -3.86
N ALA A 247 7.23 4.47 -3.12
CA ALA A 247 6.39 4.67 -1.94
C ALA A 247 7.10 5.50 -0.86
N THR A 248 8.35 5.16 -0.51
CA THR A 248 9.11 5.92 0.50
C THR A 248 9.44 7.34 0.06
N MET A 249 9.74 7.56 -1.24
CA MET A 249 9.94 8.89 -1.80
C MET A 249 8.68 9.76 -1.77
N ALA A 250 7.51 9.14 -1.72
CA ALA A 250 6.23 9.80 -1.52
C ALA A 250 5.83 9.91 -0.03
N ASN A 251 6.77 9.72 0.91
CA ASN A 251 6.57 9.79 2.36
C ASN A 251 5.59 8.75 2.91
N MET A 252 5.38 7.63 2.21
CA MET A 252 4.59 6.52 2.71
C MET A 252 5.41 5.71 3.72
N ASN A 253 4.74 5.25 4.78
CA ASN A 253 5.33 4.39 5.80
C ASN A 253 4.59 3.07 5.98
N THR A 254 3.48 2.87 5.26
CA THR A 254 2.62 1.69 5.39
C THR A 254 2.11 1.26 4.03
N LEU A 255 2.12 -0.06 3.79
CA LEU A 255 1.45 -0.68 2.65
C LEU A 255 0.55 -1.82 3.14
N ARG A 256 -0.63 -1.97 2.53
CA ARG A 256 -1.50 -3.13 2.75
C ARG A 256 -1.37 -4.10 1.59
N VAL A 257 -0.84 -5.29 1.85
CA VAL A 257 -0.84 -6.40 0.88
C VAL A 257 -2.24 -6.99 0.86
N TRP A 258 -2.98 -6.63 -0.16
CA TRP A 258 -4.41 -6.87 -0.29
C TRP A 258 -4.75 -8.35 -0.56
N GLY A 259 -5.86 -8.84 0.04
CA GLY A 259 -6.25 -10.25 0.10
C GLY A 259 -6.71 -10.91 -1.21
N GLY A 260 -6.93 -10.14 -2.27
CA GLY A 260 -7.24 -10.70 -3.59
C GLY A 260 -6.01 -11.01 -4.45
N GLY A 261 -4.81 -10.73 -3.95
CA GLY A 261 -3.52 -10.91 -4.62
C GLY A 261 -2.81 -12.20 -4.26
N ILE A 262 -1.55 -12.07 -3.91
CA ILE A 262 -0.64 -13.14 -3.47
C ILE A 262 0.07 -12.74 -2.17
N TYR A 263 0.53 -13.74 -1.41
CA TYR A 263 1.62 -13.49 -0.45
C TYR A 263 2.87 -13.24 -1.28
N GLU A 264 3.45 -12.05 -1.15
CA GLU A 264 4.57 -11.62 -1.99
C GLU A 264 5.83 -12.48 -1.78
N SER A 265 6.85 -12.29 -2.62
CA SER A 265 8.13 -12.98 -2.48
C SER A 265 8.88 -12.48 -1.24
N ASP A 266 9.78 -13.30 -0.69
CA ASP A 266 10.55 -12.95 0.51
C ASP A 266 11.31 -11.64 0.33
N CYS A 267 11.84 -11.38 -0.87
CA CYS A 267 12.55 -10.12 -1.15
C CYS A 267 11.67 -8.86 -1.04
N PHE A 268 10.34 -8.96 -1.19
CA PHE A 268 9.45 -7.84 -0.94
C PHE A 268 9.45 -7.46 0.55
N TYR A 269 9.29 -8.46 1.43
CA TYR A 269 9.26 -8.24 2.88
C TYR A 269 10.63 -7.80 3.40
N GLU A 270 11.72 -8.42 2.92
CA GLU A 270 13.09 -8.00 3.22
C GLU A 270 13.33 -6.54 2.88
N LEU A 271 12.85 -6.08 1.73
CA LEU A 271 12.95 -4.68 1.32
C LEU A 271 12.06 -3.77 2.19
N CYS A 272 10.88 -4.22 2.61
CA CYS A 272 10.06 -3.48 3.56
C CYS A 272 10.75 -3.34 4.92
N ASP A 273 11.41 -4.40 5.40
CA ASP A 273 12.21 -4.38 6.63
C ASP A 273 13.37 -3.38 6.52
N GLU A 274 14.11 -3.41 5.41
CA GLU A 274 15.24 -2.50 5.12
C GLU A 274 14.81 -1.04 4.99
N MET A 275 13.63 -0.78 4.42
CA MET A 275 13.13 0.57 4.16
C MET A 275 12.24 1.12 5.28
N GLY A 276 11.90 0.32 6.28
CA GLY A 276 11.02 0.72 7.38
C GLY A 276 9.54 0.87 6.97
N ILE A 277 9.09 0.13 5.97
CA ILE A 277 7.69 0.16 5.54
C ILE A 277 6.89 -0.84 6.38
N LEU A 278 5.90 -0.36 7.12
CA LEU A 278 4.93 -1.21 7.80
C LEU A 278 4.04 -1.95 6.80
N VAL A 279 3.82 -3.24 7.04
CA VAL A 279 2.99 -4.09 6.19
C VAL A 279 1.76 -4.57 6.94
N TRP A 280 0.59 -4.18 6.46
CA TRP A 280 -0.69 -4.81 6.75
C TRP A 280 -0.83 -6.03 5.85
N GLN A 281 -0.83 -7.23 6.40
CA GLN A 281 -0.87 -8.46 5.61
C GLN A 281 -2.25 -9.10 5.65
N ASP A 282 -2.97 -9.06 4.53
CA ASP A 282 -4.17 -9.88 4.37
C ASP A 282 -3.81 -11.34 4.06
N PHE A 283 -4.60 -12.28 4.59
CA PHE A 283 -4.67 -13.62 4.01
C PHE A 283 -5.44 -13.56 2.68
N MET A 284 -5.09 -14.44 1.74
CA MET A 284 -5.57 -14.36 0.35
C MET A 284 -7.03 -14.80 0.20
N PHE A 285 -7.93 -13.97 0.73
CA PHE A 285 -9.40 -14.07 0.65
C PHE A 285 -9.98 -12.68 0.39
N ALA A 286 -10.79 -12.52 -0.67
CA ALA A 286 -11.37 -11.22 -1.03
C ALA A 286 -12.69 -11.38 -1.76
N CYS A 287 -13.67 -10.54 -1.42
CA CYS A 287 -14.93 -10.32 -2.14
C CYS A 287 -15.60 -11.61 -2.64
N SER A 288 -15.54 -12.67 -1.85
CA SER A 288 -16.12 -13.99 -2.16
C SER A 288 -16.45 -14.74 -0.88
N MET A 289 -17.51 -15.54 -0.88
CA MET A 289 -17.73 -16.52 0.19
C MET A 289 -16.93 -17.80 -0.12
N TYR A 290 -16.45 -18.46 0.93
CA TYR A 290 -15.59 -19.65 0.80
C TYR A 290 -16.23 -20.87 1.48
N PRO A 291 -15.95 -22.12 0.99
CA PRO A 291 -16.45 -23.35 1.58
C PRO A 291 -15.93 -23.60 3.01
N GLY A 292 -16.77 -24.09 3.90
CA GLY A 292 -16.43 -24.53 5.26
C GLY A 292 -16.31 -26.06 5.41
N ASP A 293 -16.16 -26.81 4.31
CA ASP A 293 -15.99 -28.26 4.38
C ASP A 293 -14.59 -28.67 4.85
N LYS A 294 -14.48 -29.86 5.44
CA LYS A 294 -13.26 -30.37 6.07
C LYS A 294 -12.04 -30.37 5.12
N LYS A 295 -12.24 -30.68 3.83
CA LYS A 295 -11.14 -30.76 2.86
C LYS A 295 -10.59 -29.39 2.53
N PHE A 296 -11.47 -28.42 2.29
CA PHE A 296 -11.11 -27.04 2.04
C PHE A 296 -10.41 -26.44 3.28
N LEU A 297 -11.00 -26.57 4.46
CA LEU A 297 -10.44 -26.04 5.71
C LEU A 297 -9.06 -26.64 6.02
N LYS A 298 -8.86 -27.96 5.84
CA LYS A 298 -7.54 -28.60 6.07
C LYS A 298 -6.48 -28.12 5.09
N ASN A 299 -6.83 -27.94 3.82
CA ASN A 299 -5.93 -27.41 2.82
C ASN A 299 -5.54 -25.94 3.12
N THR A 300 -6.51 -25.16 3.57
CA THR A 300 -6.31 -23.75 4.00
C THR A 300 -5.48 -23.68 5.28
N GLU A 301 -5.73 -24.54 6.27
CA GLU A 301 -4.91 -24.59 7.50
C GLU A 301 -3.42 -24.75 7.17
N ASN A 302 -3.08 -25.69 6.29
CA ASN A 302 -1.69 -25.90 5.89
C ASN A 302 -1.10 -24.66 5.20
N GLU A 303 -1.89 -23.93 4.41
CA GLU A 303 -1.46 -22.66 3.81
C GLU A 303 -1.19 -21.60 4.88
N ILE A 304 -2.15 -21.37 5.78
CA ILE A 304 -2.08 -20.33 6.80
C ILE A 304 -0.86 -20.56 7.71
N ARG A 305 -0.68 -21.79 8.20
CA ARG A 305 0.47 -22.14 9.03
C ARG A 305 1.80 -21.91 8.31
N TYR A 306 1.89 -22.35 7.05
CA TYR A 306 3.08 -22.11 6.23
C TYR A 306 3.37 -20.60 6.05
N GLN A 307 2.35 -19.80 5.74
CA GLN A 307 2.56 -18.37 5.49
C GLN A 307 2.89 -17.60 6.78
N ILE A 308 2.24 -17.93 7.90
CA ILE A 308 2.60 -17.31 9.19
C ILE A 308 4.04 -17.63 9.53
N ASN A 309 4.46 -18.90 9.47
CA ASN A 309 5.83 -19.32 9.79
C ASN A 309 6.85 -18.65 8.87
N ARG A 310 6.54 -18.52 7.57
CA ARG A 310 7.41 -17.85 6.60
C ARG A 310 7.62 -16.37 6.91
N LEU A 311 6.59 -15.69 7.40
CA LEU A 311 6.52 -14.23 7.45
C LEU A 311 6.63 -13.63 8.86
N LYS A 312 6.41 -14.40 9.92
CA LYS A 312 6.32 -13.88 11.30
C LYS A 312 7.62 -13.21 11.81
N GLU A 313 8.78 -13.51 11.21
CA GLU A 313 10.05 -12.91 11.61
C GLU A 313 10.28 -11.50 11.00
N HIS A 314 9.50 -11.09 9.99
CA HIS A 314 9.63 -9.77 9.39
C HIS A 314 9.14 -8.66 10.34
N PRO A 315 10.01 -7.73 10.76
CA PRO A 315 9.62 -6.63 11.65
C PRO A 315 8.62 -5.67 11.01
N SER A 316 8.58 -5.58 9.69
CA SER A 316 7.66 -4.73 8.93
C SER A 316 6.19 -5.14 9.09
N ILE A 317 5.88 -6.43 9.22
CA ILE A 317 4.48 -6.89 9.39
C ILE A 317 3.96 -6.47 10.76
N PHE A 318 2.85 -5.74 10.81
CA PHE A 318 2.29 -5.23 12.05
C PHE A 318 0.93 -5.83 12.43
N LEU A 319 0.20 -6.39 11.47
CA LEU A 319 -1.03 -7.15 11.72
C LEU A 319 -1.30 -8.20 10.63
N TRP A 320 -2.09 -9.20 10.99
CA TRP A 320 -2.68 -10.20 10.10
C TRP A 320 -4.15 -9.89 9.89
N CYS A 321 -4.61 -9.82 8.65
CA CYS A 321 -6.02 -9.60 8.33
C CYS A 321 -6.64 -10.81 7.64
N GLY A 322 -7.79 -11.23 8.11
CA GLY A 322 -8.44 -12.46 7.64
C GLY A 322 -8.90 -12.39 6.19
N ASN A 323 -9.54 -11.28 5.79
CA ASN A 323 -10.08 -11.13 4.46
C ASN A 323 -10.37 -9.67 4.08
N ASN A 324 -10.56 -9.45 2.77
CA ASN A 324 -11.07 -8.20 2.21
C ASN A 324 -12.57 -8.27 1.94
N GLU A 325 -13.35 -7.40 2.59
CA GLU A 325 -14.75 -7.05 2.32
C GLU A 325 -15.79 -8.17 2.44
N ILE A 326 -15.45 -9.37 2.91
CA ILE A 326 -16.41 -10.48 2.92
C ILE A 326 -17.53 -10.24 3.93
N ALA A 327 -17.23 -9.81 5.15
CA ALA A 327 -18.26 -9.47 6.12
C ALA A 327 -19.09 -8.27 5.67
N TRP A 328 -18.44 -7.24 5.11
CA TRP A 328 -19.16 -6.11 4.56
C TRP A 328 -20.10 -6.50 3.43
N ALA A 329 -19.65 -7.32 2.49
CA ALA A 329 -20.46 -7.80 1.38
C ALA A 329 -21.66 -8.65 1.85
N TRP A 330 -21.49 -9.45 2.90
CA TRP A 330 -22.58 -10.19 3.50
C TRP A 330 -23.73 -9.29 3.91
N PHE A 331 -23.44 -8.18 4.59
CA PHE A 331 -24.48 -7.30 5.14
C PHE A 331 -24.96 -6.24 4.14
N ASP A 332 -24.10 -5.72 3.27
CA ASP A 332 -24.39 -4.53 2.45
C ASP A 332 -24.53 -4.81 0.95
N TRP A 333 -23.95 -5.92 0.42
CA TRP A 333 -24.07 -6.24 -1.01
C TRP A 333 -25.23 -7.20 -1.29
N GLY A 334 -26.11 -7.47 -0.30
CA GLY A 334 -27.28 -8.32 -0.43
C GLY A 334 -26.99 -9.84 -0.45
N TRP A 335 -25.79 -10.27 -0.05
CA TRP A 335 -25.49 -11.72 -0.02
C TRP A 335 -26.29 -12.47 1.04
N LYS A 336 -26.58 -11.83 2.16
CA LYS A 336 -27.42 -12.37 3.23
C LYS A 336 -28.82 -12.77 2.73
N ASP A 337 -29.38 -12.03 1.78
CA ASP A 337 -30.71 -12.29 1.24
C ASP A 337 -30.71 -13.36 0.14
N GLN A 338 -29.53 -13.73 -0.38
CA GLN A 338 -29.35 -14.66 -1.49
C GLN A 338 -28.86 -16.05 -1.06
N LEU A 339 -28.31 -16.16 0.14
CA LEU A 339 -27.62 -17.37 0.61
C LEU A 339 -28.23 -17.89 1.93
N PRO A 340 -28.12 -19.21 2.19
CA PRO A 340 -28.44 -19.74 3.50
C PRO A 340 -27.60 -19.11 4.61
N ASP A 341 -28.20 -18.81 5.76
CA ASP A 341 -27.49 -18.24 6.93
C ASP A 341 -26.29 -19.09 7.37
N SER A 342 -26.30 -20.39 7.12
CA SER A 342 -25.20 -21.29 7.45
C SER A 342 -23.89 -20.96 6.72
N VAL A 343 -23.94 -20.28 5.58
CA VAL A 343 -22.74 -19.85 4.84
C VAL A 343 -21.95 -18.85 5.67
N TYR A 344 -22.62 -17.91 6.32
CA TYR A 344 -21.96 -16.94 7.20
C TYR A 344 -21.79 -17.50 8.62
N SER A 345 -22.87 -17.94 9.27
CA SER A 345 -22.86 -18.36 10.67
C SER A 345 -22.00 -19.60 10.94
N GLN A 346 -21.75 -20.44 9.94
CA GLN A 346 -20.91 -21.64 10.07
C GLN A 346 -19.62 -21.55 9.25
N ASP A 347 -19.70 -21.42 7.93
CA ASP A 347 -18.53 -21.56 7.07
C ASP A 347 -17.58 -20.36 7.20
N TYR A 348 -18.09 -19.13 7.18
CA TYR A 348 -17.30 -17.94 7.44
C TYR A 348 -16.67 -17.97 8.85
N ASN A 349 -17.45 -18.31 9.88
CA ASN A 349 -16.96 -18.39 11.26
C ASN A 349 -15.90 -19.49 11.45
N LYS A 350 -16.09 -20.68 10.85
CA LYS A 350 -15.07 -21.75 10.91
C LYS A 350 -13.75 -21.31 10.32
N LEU A 351 -13.79 -20.56 9.21
CA LEU A 351 -12.60 -20.12 8.50
C LEU A 351 -11.92 -18.94 9.20
N PHE A 352 -12.63 -17.82 9.36
CA PHE A 352 -12.03 -16.56 9.80
C PHE A 352 -11.97 -16.39 11.32
N HIS A 353 -13.01 -16.81 12.07
CA HIS A 353 -13.03 -16.63 13.52
C HIS A 353 -12.47 -17.82 14.31
N LYS A 354 -12.26 -18.98 13.67
CA LYS A 354 -11.69 -20.17 14.35
C LYS A 354 -10.35 -20.56 13.74
N LEU A 355 -10.32 -21.02 12.49
CA LEU A 355 -9.11 -21.60 11.89
C LEU A 355 -7.97 -20.61 11.81
N ILE A 356 -8.21 -19.44 11.18
CA ILE A 356 -7.15 -18.43 10.97
C ILE A 356 -6.80 -17.76 12.30
N SER A 357 -7.80 -17.39 13.13
CA SER A 357 -7.58 -16.82 14.46
C SER A 357 -6.68 -17.72 15.31
N ASN A 358 -7.06 -19.00 15.47
CA ASN A 358 -6.27 -19.95 16.25
C ASN A 358 -4.84 -20.13 15.70
N ALA A 359 -4.67 -20.11 14.38
CA ALA A 359 -3.35 -20.23 13.79
C ALA A 359 -2.48 -19.00 14.12
N CYS A 360 -3.03 -17.78 14.02
CA CYS A 360 -2.34 -16.56 14.39
C CYS A 360 -1.98 -16.53 15.89
N GLU A 361 -2.95 -16.83 16.74
CA GLU A 361 -2.74 -16.88 18.21
C GLU A 361 -1.69 -17.91 18.63
N THR A 362 -1.58 -19.02 17.89
CA THR A 362 -0.64 -20.10 18.21
C THR A 362 0.78 -19.81 17.68
N LEU A 363 0.89 -19.29 16.45
CA LEU A 363 2.16 -19.19 15.73
C LEU A 363 2.79 -17.80 15.79
N ASP A 364 1.98 -16.76 16.03
CA ASP A 364 2.43 -15.38 16.15
C ASP A 364 1.54 -14.55 17.08
N PRO A 365 1.53 -14.87 18.39
CA PRO A 365 0.69 -14.19 19.37
C PRO A 365 1.07 -12.72 19.59
N SER A 366 2.20 -12.29 19.06
CA SER A 366 2.70 -10.92 19.22
C SER A 366 1.99 -9.90 18.34
N ARG A 367 1.27 -10.35 17.29
CA ARG A 367 0.56 -9.49 16.33
C ARG A 367 -0.96 -9.67 16.44
N LEU A 368 -1.67 -8.56 16.28
CA LEU A 368 -3.12 -8.60 16.19
C LEU A 368 -3.56 -9.40 14.96
N TYR A 369 -4.50 -10.32 15.15
CA TYR A 369 -5.33 -10.86 14.08
C TYR A 369 -6.60 -10.01 13.93
N TRP A 370 -6.84 -9.47 12.73
CA TRP A 370 -8.00 -8.67 12.36
C TRP A 370 -8.88 -9.47 11.41
N PRO A 371 -10.10 -9.89 11.78
CA PRO A 371 -10.84 -10.91 11.02
C PRO A 371 -11.23 -10.48 9.60
N THR A 372 -11.49 -9.21 9.36
CA THR A 372 -11.94 -8.67 8.06
C THR A 372 -11.56 -7.20 7.93
N SER A 373 -11.38 -6.71 6.71
CA SER A 373 -11.22 -5.28 6.39
C SER A 373 -12.28 -4.91 5.32
N PRO A 374 -13.18 -3.92 5.55
CA PRO A 374 -13.31 -3.17 6.78
C PRO A 374 -13.81 -4.05 7.94
N GLY A 375 -13.33 -3.77 9.15
CA GLY A 375 -13.65 -4.51 10.35
C GLY A 375 -13.98 -3.58 11.53
N HIS A 376 -14.79 -4.08 12.46
CA HIS A 376 -15.19 -3.38 13.67
C HIS A 376 -14.95 -4.27 14.91
N THR A 377 -15.07 -3.71 16.09
CA THR A 377 -14.77 -4.39 17.36
C THR A 377 -15.70 -5.53 17.73
N THR A 378 -16.88 -5.56 17.15
CA THR A 378 -17.85 -6.65 17.31
C THR A 378 -18.02 -7.38 15.98
N ASP A 379 -18.20 -8.68 16.03
CA ASP A 379 -18.36 -9.56 14.87
C ASP A 379 -19.55 -9.20 13.96
N LEU A 380 -20.36 -8.26 14.38
CA LEU A 380 -21.51 -7.74 13.67
C LEU A 380 -21.45 -6.22 13.73
N PRO A 381 -21.02 -5.54 12.68
CA PRO A 381 -21.12 -4.09 12.65
C PRO A 381 -22.60 -3.71 12.66
N GLU A 382 -23.09 -3.14 13.76
CA GLU A 382 -24.32 -2.36 13.71
C GLU A 382 -24.08 -1.22 12.73
N LEU A 383 -24.87 -1.15 11.67
CA LEU A 383 -24.72 -0.22 10.52
C LEU A 383 -24.52 1.25 10.90
N GLY A 384 -24.85 1.66 12.11
CA GLY A 384 -24.71 3.02 12.63
C GLY A 384 -23.37 3.40 13.28
N GLN A 385 -22.44 2.45 13.51
CA GLN A 385 -21.18 2.73 14.22
C GLN A 385 -19.91 2.54 13.37
N ARG A 386 -20.03 2.45 12.06
CA ARG A 386 -18.94 2.13 11.13
C ARG A 386 -17.68 2.97 11.34
N TYR A 387 -17.83 4.27 11.52
CA TYR A 387 -16.68 5.19 11.62
C TYR A 387 -16.10 5.30 13.03
N GLY A 388 -16.80 4.84 14.04
CA GLY A 388 -16.42 4.95 15.45
C GLY A 388 -15.36 3.94 15.89
N SER A 389 -15.11 2.86 15.16
CA SER A 389 -14.19 1.79 15.53
C SER A 389 -13.57 1.10 14.32
N GLY A 390 -12.42 0.44 14.52
CA GLY A 390 -11.74 -0.37 13.53
C GLY A 390 -11.28 0.40 12.30
N ASP A 391 -11.27 -0.30 11.16
CA ASP A 391 -10.92 0.27 9.87
C ASP A 391 -12.14 0.41 8.94
N ASN A 392 -12.03 1.30 7.95
CA ASN A 392 -13.16 1.68 7.11
C ASN A 392 -12.76 1.75 5.64
N HIS A 393 -13.69 1.31 4.77
CA HIS A 393 -13.65 1.55 3.34
C HIS A 393 -14.72 2.59 2.97
N TYR A 394 -14.34 3.62 2.21
CA TYR A 394 -15.28 4.62 1.72
C TYR A 394 -15.21 4.74 0.20
N TRP A 395 -16.24 4.26 -0.46
CA TRP A 395 -16.37 4.25 -1.92
C TRP A 395 -17.47 5.15 -2.47
N GLY A 396 -18.06 6.01 -1.65
CA GLY A 396 -19.11 6.94 -2.07
C GLY A 396 -18.64 7.90 -3.17
N VAL A 397 -17.41 8.38 -3.08
CA VAL A 397 -16.83 9.29 -4.08
C VAL A 397 -16.64 8.61 -5.43
N TRP A 398 -16.23 7.34 -5.49
CA TRP A 398 -16.04 6.64 -6.76
C TRP A 398 -17.29 5.88 -7.23
N HIS A 399 -17.76 4.93 -6.44
CA HIS A 399 -18.92 4.09 -6.79
C HIS A 399 -20.26 4.82 -6.62
N GLY A 400 -20.38 5.65 -5.58
CA GLY A 400 -21.59 6.39 -5.26
C GLY A 400 -21.81 7.66 -6.08
N GLY A 401 -20.77 8.20 -6.72
CA GLY A 401 -20.83 9.46 -7.46
C GLY A 401 -20.84 10.71 -6.57
N ASP A 402 -20.49 10.55 -5.29
CA ASP A 402 -20.41 11.64 -4.31
C ASP A 402 -19.38 12.71 -4.72
N ASP A 403 -19.57 13.93 -4.22
CA ASP A 403 -18.58 15.00 -4.32
C ASP A 403 -17.35 14.72 -3.45
N PHE A 404 -16.18 15.27 -3.82
CA PHE A 404 -14.94 15.10 -3.03
C PHE A 404 -15.10 15.61 -1.59
N GLU A 405 -15.97 16.59 -1.38
CA GLU A 405 -16.31 17.17 -0.09
C GLU A 405 -16.85 16.13 0.90
N GLU A 406 -17.43 15.01 0.42
CA GLU A 406 -17.98 13.95 1.27
C GLU A 406 -16.90 13.14 2.00
N PHE A 407 -15.65 13.16 1.58
CA PHE A 407 -14.57 12.56 2.35
C PHE A 407 -14.45 13.12 3.77
N LYS A 408 -14.73 14.43 3.98
CA LYS A 408 -14.68 15.02 5.32
C LYS A 408 -15.77 14.49 6.26
N ASN A 409 -16.91 14.08 5.69
CA ASN A 409 -18.07 13.59 6.43
C ASN A 409 -17.97 12.08 6.72
N ASN A 410 -17.09 11.37 5.99
CA ASN A 410 -16.92 9.92 6.03
C ASN A 410 -15.50 9.53 6.47
N THR A 411 -15.06 10.04 7.62
CA THR A 411 -13.75 9.74 8.21
C THR A 411 -13.91 8.86 9.45
N GLY A 412 -13.30 7.67 9.43
CA GLY A 412 -13.25 6.72 10.54
C GLY A 412 -11.95 6.75 11.33
N ARG A 413 -11.78 5.75 12.20
CA ARG A 413 -10.57 5.58 13.03
C ARG A 413 -9.32 5.25 12.20
N PHE A 414 -9.51 4.50 11.13
CA PHE A 414 -8.50 4.13 10.15
C PHE A 414 -9.17 3.96 8.78
N MET A 415 -8.72 4.68 7.77
CA MET A 415 -9.25 4.60 6.42
C MET A 415 -8.38 3.69 5.57
N SER A 416 -8.73 2.41 5.50
CA SER A 416 -7.94 1.36 4.86
C SER A 416 -8.17 1.25 3.35
N GLU A 417 -9.34 1.73 2.86
CA GLU A 417 -9.58 1.88 1.42
C GLU A 417 -10.48 3.06 1.07
N TYR A 418 -10.12 3.74 0.02
CA TYR A 418 -10.87 4.74 -0.75
C TYR A 418 -10.05 5.03 -2.01
N GLY A 419 -10.68 5.50 -3.08
CA GLY A 419 -9.93 5.65 -4.32
C GLY A 419 -10.64 6.43 -5.41
N MET A 420 -9.87 6.78 -6.45
CA MET A 420 -10.32 7.41 -7.69
C MET A 420 -9.49 6.89 -8.85
N GLN A 421 -10.12 6.55 -9.97
CA GLN A 421 -9.38 6.12 -11.16
C GLN A 421 -8.83 7.29 -11.98
N SER A 422 -7.79 7.00 -12.74
CA SER A 422 -7.34 7.80 -13.88
C SER A 422 -6.75 6.93 -14.99
N PHE A 423 -6.56 7.51 -16.15
CA PHE A 423 -5.76 6.88 -17.20
C PHE A 423 -4.28 6.82 -16.76
N PRO A 424 -3.50 5.81 -17.22
CA PRO A 424 -2.07 5.74 -17.00
C PRO A 424 -1.34 6.85 -17.79
N ASP A 425 -0.02 6.97 -17.62
CA ASP A 425 0.79 7.89 -18.46
C ASP A 425 0.61 7.58 -19.96
N LEU A 426 0.71 8.61 -20.80
CA LEU A 426 0.52 8.48 -22.25
C LEU A 426 1.48 7.44 -22.87
N LYS A 427 2.73 7.38 -22.39
CA LYS A 427 3.72 6.35 -22.83
C LYS A 427 3.24 4.93 -22.55
N THR A 428 2.52 4.74 -21.44
CA THR A 428 1.91 3.46 -21.13
C THR A 428 0.77 3.14 -22.08
N ILE A 429 -0.04 4.15 -22.47
CA ILE A 429 -1.08 3.99 -23.47
C ILE A 429 -0.46 3.66 -24.84
N GLU A 430 0.63 4.32 -25.24
CA GLU A 430 1.35 4.08 -26.50
C GLU A 430 1.90 2.65 -26.62
N ALA A 431 2.17 1.98 -25.49
CA ALA A 431 2.63 0.60 -25.50
C ALA A 431 1.55 -0.40 -25.97
N PHE A 432 0.26 -0.08 -25.87
CA PHE A 432 -0.83 -0.98 -26.27
C PHE A 432 -1.81 -0.37 -27.28
N ALA A 433 -1.84 0.95 -27.47
CA ALA A 433 -2.78 1.64 -28.37
C ALA A 433 -2.05 2.55 -29.35
N LYS A 434 -2.34 2.39 -30.66
CA LYS A 434 -1.85 3.32 -31.69
C LYS A 434 -2.66 4.62 -31.64
N LYS A 435 -2.10 5.72 -32.14
CA LYS A 435 -2.74 7.04 -32.14
C LYS A 435 -4.15 7.06 -32.78
N LYS A 436 -4.40 6.20 -33.79
CA LYS A 436 -5.74 6.05 -34.39
C LYS A 436 -6.78 5.42 -33.45
N ASP A 437 -6.31 4.72 -32.41
CA ASP A 437 -7.16 4.06 -31.40
C ASP A 437 -7.30 4.94 -30.13
N TRP A 438 -6.73 6.16 -30.13
CA TRP A 438 -6.85 7.08 -29.03
C TRP A 438 -8.25 7.67 -28.95
N GLY A 439 -8.97 7.29 -27.93
CA GLY A 439 -10.36 7.68 -27.66
C GLY A 439 -10.94 6.78 -26.60
N GLN A 440 -11.60 7.39 -25.62
CA GLN A 440 -12.16 6.70 -24.45
C GLN A 440 -13.08 5.52 -24.81
N ASP A 441 -13.75 5.60 -25.98
CA ASP A 441 -14.71 4.60 -26.47
C ASP A 441 -14.13 3.64 -27.48
N SER A 442 -12.86 3.77 -27.86
CA SER A 442 -12.21 2.84 -28.76
C SER A 442 -12.14 1.44 -28.12
N ALA A 443 -12.24 0.40 -28.97
CA ALA A 443 -12.21 -0.99 -28.50
C ALA A 443 -10.91 -1.31 -27.73
N VAL A 444 -9.78 -0.72 -28.16
CA VAL A 444 -8.48 -0.92 -27.52
C VAL A 444 -8.47 -0.29 -26.13
N ILE A 445 -8.83 1.00 -26.01
CA ILE A 445 -8.86 1.67 -24.70
C ILE A 445 -9.85 1.01 -23.74
N ARG A 446 -11.06 0.64 -24.24
CA ARG A 446 -12.03 -0.09 -23.40
C ARG A 446 -11.53 -1.46 -22.95
N SER A 447 -10.70 -2.15 -23.74
CA SER A 447 -10.14 -3.44 -23.33
C SER A 447 -9.14 -3.31 -22.16
N HIS A 448 -8.52 -2.13 -22.00
CA HIS A 448 -7.62 -1.76 -20.92
C HIS A 448 -8.33 -0.97 -19.78
N GLN A 449 -9.67 -1.09 -19.69
CA GLN A 449 -10.50 -0.68 -18.56
C GLN A 449 -11.29 -1.89 -18.08
N LYS A 450 -11.12 -2.29 -16.84
CA LYS A 450 -11.74 -3.51 -16.29
C LYS A 450 -12.92 -3.23 -15.36
N ALA A 451 -12.98 -2.02 -14.77
CA ALA A 451 -14.11 -1.61 -13.96
C ALA A 451 -15.34 -1.30 -14.84
N SER A 452 -16.50 -1.80 -14.45
CA SER A 452 -17.74 -1.65 -15.21
C SER A 452 -18.16 -0.20 -15.44
N LEU A 453 -17.93 0.66 -14.43
CA LEU A 453 -18.22 2.11 -14.48
C LEU A 453 -17.00 2.95 -14.90
N GLY A 454 -15.82 2.34 -15.08
CA GLY A 454 -14.52 2.99 -15.13
C GLY A 454 -14.44 4.26 -15.98
N ASN A 455 -14.46 4.14 -17.32
CA ASN A 455 -14.33 5.32 -18.19
C ASN A 455 -15.48 6.33 -17.99
N LYS A 456 -16.71 5.84 -17.77
CA LYS A 456 -17.86 6.69 -17.51
C LYS A 456 -17.66 7.57 -16.28
N ASN A 457 -17.20 6.99 -15.18
CA ASN A 457 -16.96 7.73 -13.94
C ASN A 457 -15.77 8.68 -14.06
N VAL A 458 -14.67 8.27 -14.71
CA VAL A 458 -13.53 9.17 -14.97
C VAL A 458 -14.01 10.43 -15.71
N ILE A 459 -14.80 10.26 -16.77
CA ILE A 459 -15.31 11.39 -17.55
C ILE A 459 -16.27 12.24 -16.74
N MET A 460 -17.23 11.62 -16.05
CA MET A 460 -18.18 12.32 -15.19
C MET A 460 -17.46 13.22 -14.17
N TYR A 461 -16.41 12.72 -13.51
CA TYR A 461 -15.66 13.51 -12.54
C TYR A 461 -14.78 14.59 -13.21
N ILE A 462 -14.21 14.34 -14.41
CA ILE A 462 -13.54 15.39 -15.19
C ILE A 462 -14.54 16.51 -15.50
N GLU A 463 -15.71 16.20 -16.07
CA GLU A 463 -16.74 17.18 -16.40
C GLU A 463 -17.26 17.96 -15.19
N LYS A 464 -17.29 17.33 -14.01
CA LYS A 464 -17.75 17.93 -12.75
C LYS A 464 -16.73 18.92 -12.16
N TYR A 465 -15.41 18.63 -12.31
CA TYR A 465 -14.35 19.37 -11.61
C TYR A 465 -13.41 20.15 -12.53
N TYR A 466 -13.29 19.77 -13.80
CA TYR A 466 -12.33 20.34 -14.75
C TYR A 466 -13.00 20.90 -16.01
N PRO A 467 -12.36 21.83 -16.73
CA PRO A 467 -12.81 22.24 -18.04
C PRO A 467 -12.69 21.11 -19.06
N GLU A 468 -13.36 21.28 -20.22
CA GLU A 468 -13.33 20.33 -21.32
C GLU A 468 -11.91 20.16 -21.88
N PRO A 469 -11.37 18.93 -22.00
CA PRO A 469 -10.04 18.68 -22.57
C PRO A 469 -10.04 18.95 -24.09
N LYS A 470 -8.88 19.38 -24.62
CA LYS A 470 -8.70 19.60 -26.06
C LYS A 470 -8.78 18.31 -26.89
N ASP A 471 -8.18 17.25 -26.38
CA ASP A 471 -8.00 15.98 -27.05
C ASP A 471 -7.84 14.83 -26.05
N PHE A 472 -7.63 13.62 -26.54
CA PHE A 472 -7.45 12.43 -25.70
C PHE A 472 -6.20 12.50 -24.84
N GLU A 473 -5.10 13.06 -25.34
CA GLU A 473 -3.88 13.25 -24.56
C GLU A 473 -4.13 14.19 -23.36
N SER A 474 -4.78 15.32 -23.62
CA SER A 474 -5.17 16.27 -22.56
C SER A 474 -6.14 15.62 -21.56
N MET A 475 -7.12 14.83 -22.03
CA MET A 475 -8.03 14.08 -21.17
C MET A 475 -7.28 13.11 -20.25
N THR A 476 -6.26 12.42 -20.77
CA THR A 476 -5.42 11.51 -19.98
C THR A 476 -4.77 12.25 -18.81
N VAL A 477 -4.16 13.42 -19.08
CA VAL A 477 -3.50 14.24 -18.04
C VAL A 477 -4.51 14.82 -17.07
N LEU A 478 -5.66 15.33 -17.54
CA LEU A 478 -6.72 15.85 -16.68
C LEU A 478 -7.30 14.77 -15.76
N SER A 479 -7.42 13.52 -16.23
CA SER A 479 -7.86 12.42 -15.38
C SER A 479 -6.92 12.18 -14.19
N GLN A 480 -5.61 12.30 -14.41
CA GLN A 480 -4.61 12.16 -13.35
C GLN A 480 -4.66 13.35 -12.36
N MET A 481 -4.85 14.57 -12.86
CA MET A 481 -5.03 15.74 -12.00
C MET A 481 -6.29 15.61 -11.13
N MET A 482 -7.39 15.15 -11.70
CA MET A 482 -8.66 14.90 -11.03
C MET A 482 -8.52 13.83 -9.95
N GLN A 483 -7.86 12.68 -10.26
CA GLN A 483 -7.53 11.64 -9.31
C GLN A 483 -6.72 12.20 -8.13
N SER A 484 -5.71 12.99 -8.45
CA SER A 484 -4.84 13.63 -7.46
C SER A 484 -5.60 14.54 -6.50
N ASP A 485 -6.50 15.38 -7.02
CA ASP A 485 -7.28 16.30 -6.19
C ASP A 485 -8.27 15.55 -5.28
N ALA A 486 -8.93 14.50 -5.79
CA ALA A 486 -9.81 13.66 -5.00
C ALA A 486 -9.10 13.04 -3.81
N ILE A 487 -7.95 12.39 -4.06
CA ILE A 487 -7.20 11.69 -3.00
C ILE A 487 -6.52 12.68 -2.04
N LYS A 488 -6.02 13.82 -2.54
CA LYS A 488 -5.51 14.90 -1.69
C LYS A 488 -6.59 15.36 -0.72
N TYR A 489 -7.81 15.57 -1.19
CA TYR A 489 -8.93 16.00 -0.35
C TYR A 489 -9.24 14.98 0.75
N ALA A 490 -9.27 13.68 0.40
CA ALA A 490 -9.46 12.58 1.34
C ALA A 490 -8.37 12.54 2.42
N VAL A 491 -7.09 12.48 2.01
CA VAL A 491 -5.95 12.37 2.94
C VAL A 491 -5.89 13.58 3.88
N GLU A 492 -6.11 14.78 3.36
CA GLU A 492 -6.15 15.98 4.20
C GLU A 492 -7.31 15.94 5.21
N ALA A 493 -8.50 15.44 4.82
CA ALA A 493 -9.63 15.25 5.73
C ALA A 493 -9.29 14.24 6.84
N HIS A 494 -8.72 13.09 6.50
CA HIS A 494 -8.30 12.07 7.46
C HIS A 494 -7.25 12.62 8.44
N ARG A 495 -6.22 13.29 7.93
CA ARG A 495 -5.15 13.89 8.74
C ARG A 495 -5.62 15.04 9.63
N ARG A 496 -6.59 15.86 9.19
CA ARG A 496 -7.20 16.89 10.05
C ARG A 496 -7.90 16.30 11.26
N ASN A 497 -8.33 15.05 11.19
CA ASN A 497 -8.97 14.35 12.29
C ASN A 497 -8.00 13.65 13.27
N MET A 498 -6.67 13.80 13.12
CA MET A 498 -5.72 13.28 14.13
C MET A 498 -5.98 13.89 15.51
N PRO A 499 -5.94 13.11 16.60
CA PRO A 499 -5.65 11.66 16.70
C PRO A 499 -6.87 10.74 16.59
N TYR A 500 -8.05 11.23 16.22
CA TYR A 500 -9.23 10.38 16.02
C TYR A 500 -9.03 9.38 14.87
N CYS A 501 -8.55 9.85 13.72
CA CYS A 501 -8.16 9.03 12.58
C CYS A 501 -6.64 8.83 12.63
N MET A 502 -6.17 7.57 12.69
CA MET A 502 -4.75 7.24 12.85
C MET A 502 -4.17 6.49 11.64
N GLY A 503 -4.89 6.40 10.55
CA GLY A 503 -4.35 5.82 9.31
C GLY A 503 -5.16 6.14 8.06
N THR A 504 -4.47 6.13 6.93
CA THR A 504 -5.03 6.44 5.61
C THR A 504 -4.25 5.72 4.51
N LEU A 505 -4.88 4.74 3.85
CA LEU A 505 -4.30 3.94 2.79
C LEU A 505 -5.21 4.02 1.56
N TYR A 506 -4.82 4.74 0.53
CA TYR A 506 -5.64 4.82 -0.66
C TYR A 506 -5.53 3.55 -1.53
N TRP A 507 -6.57 3.24 -2.27
CA TRP A 507 -6.61 2.25 -3.33
C TRP A 507 -6.16 2.92 -4.62
N GLN A 508 -5.00 2.60 -5.26
CA GLN A 508 -3.95 1.65 -4.92
C GLN A 508 -2.57 2.21 -5.32
N LEU A 509 -1.46 1.57 -4.93
CA LEU A 509 -0.11 2.03 -5.28
C LEU A 509 0.22 1.76 -6.76
N ASN A 510 0.06 0.51 -7.21
CA ASN A 510 0.64 -0.04 -8.44
C ASN A 510 -0.37 -0.80 -9.30
N ASP A 511 0.03 -1.17 -10.52
CA ASP A 511 -0.72 -1.99 -11.47
C ASP A 511 -0.01 -3.31 -11.76
N CYS A 512 -0.78 -4.33 -12.20
CA CYS A 512 -0.23 -5.63 -12.63
C CYS A 512 -0.12 -5.78 -14.16
N TRP A 513 -0.61 -4.82 -14.92
CA TRP A 513 -0.57 -4.73 -16.38
C TRP A 513 -0.95 -3.29 -16.80
N PRO A 514 -0.71 -2.87 -18.08
CA PRO A 514 -1.10 -1.53 -18.53
C PRO A 514 -2.62 -1.34 -18.53
N VAL A 515 -3.15 -0.44 -17.71
CA VAL A 515 -4.61 -0.30 -17.47
C VAL A 515 -4.98 1.09 -16.96
N ALA A 516 -6.21 1.53 -17.21
CA ALA A 516 -6.82 2.63 -16.47
C ALA A 516 -7.31 2.10 -15.12
N SER A 517 -6.82 2.68 -14.03
CA SER A 517 -7.01 2.17 -12.68
C SER A 517 -6.87 3.25 -11.61
N TRP A 518 -6.94 2.85 -10.34
CA TRP A 518 -6.72 3.71 -9.17
C TRP A 518 -5.23 3.88 -8.82
N SER A 519 -4.32 3.22 -9.53
CA SER A 519 -2.89 3.26 -9.20
C SER A 519 -2.33 4.68 -9.19
N SER A 520 -1.35 4.92 -8.32
CA SER A 520 -0.56 6.16 -8.34
C SER A 520 0.74 6.02 -9.13
N VAL A 521 1.23 4.78 -9.28
CA VAL A 521 2.36 4.41 -10.16
C VAL A 521 1.82 3.42 -11.18
N ASP A 522 1.94 3.71 -12.47
CA ASP A 522 1.45 2.83 -13.51
C ASP A 522 2.35 1.60 -13.72
N TYR A 523 1.88 0.65 -14.54
CA TYR A 523 2.56 -0.63 -14.75
C TYR A 523 4.04 -0.51 -15.18
N TYR A 524 4.39 0.47 -16.01
CA TYR A 524 5.79 0.67 -16.42
C TYR A 524 6.61 1.48 -15.43
N GLY A 525 5.98 1.99 -14.36
CA GLY A 525 6.63 2.72 -13.28
C GLY A 525 6.60 4.24 -13.47
N ASN A 526 5.77 4.78 -14.36
CA ASN A 526 5.55 6.21 -14.43
C ASN A 526 4.73 6.67 -13.22
N TRP A 527 5.20 7.72 -12.53
CA TRP A 527 4.45 8.36 -11.48
C TRP A 527 3.33 9.21 -12.07
N LYS A 528 2.08 8.91 -11.69
CA LYS A 528 0.92 9.73 -12.04
C LYS A 528 0.84 10.97 -11.13
N ALA A 529 0.01 11.93 -11.47
CA ALA A 529 -0.17 13.15 -10.67
C ALA A 529 -0.43 12.87 -9.18
N LEU A 530 -1.19 11.82 -8.88
CA LEU A 530 -1.46 11.38 -7.51
C LEU A 530 -0.18 11.09 -6.73
N HIS A 531 0.80 10.43 -7.34
CA HIS A 531 2.03 10.06 -6.63
C HIS A 531 2.91 11.26 -6.27
N TYR A 532 2.98 12.26 -7.15
CA TYR A 532 3.64 13.54 -6.85
C TYR A 532 2.92 14.31 -5.74
N SER A 533 1.59 14.35 -5.77
CA SER A 533 0.81 14.98 -4.69
C SER A 533 0.95 14.23 -3.36
N ALA A 534 1.08 12.90 -3.40
CA ALA A 534 1.30 12.07 -2.21
C ALA A 534 2.55 12.51 -1.45
N LYS A 535 3.64 12.84 -2.15
CA LYS A 535 4.85 13.38 -1.54
C LYS A 535 4.57 14.63 -0.69
N SER A 536 3.63 15.48 -1.10
CA SER A 536 3.26 16.68 -0.39
C SER A 536 2.26 16.40 0.74
N PHE A 537 1.14 15.74 0.46
CA PHE A 537 0.10 15.53 1.46
C PHE A 537 0.47 14.45 2.51
N PHE A 538 1.50 13.62 2.26
CA PHE A 538 2.11 12.69 3.22
C PHE A 538 3.37 13.24 3.90
N ASN A 539 3.76 14.49 3.65
CA ASN A 539 4.87 15.09 4.38
C ASN A 539 4.58 15.04 5.89
N TYR A 540 5.58 14.73 6.70
CA TYR A 540 5.46 14.55 8.16
C TYR A 540 4.92 15.80 8.88
N VAL A 541 5.28 16.98 8.38
CA VAL A 541 4.66 18.24 8.77
C VAL A 541 4.05 18.84 7.53
N ALA A 542 2.74 19.08 7.56
CA ALA A 542 2.00 19.60 6.43
C ALA A 542 0.99 20.66 6.88
N THR A 543 0.42 21.38 5.93
CA THR A 543 -0.70 22.28 6.16
C THR A 543 -1.90 21.86 5.33
N SER A 544 -3.08 22.05 5.87
CA SER A 544 -4.35 21.82 5.17
C SER A 544 -5.27 23.01 5.35
N ILE A 545 -5.97 23.35 4.27
CA ILE A 545 -6.97 24.44 4.25
C ILE A 545 -8.30 23.82 3.86
N VAL A 546 -9.34 24.08 4.64
CA VAL A 546 -10.69 23.56 4.36
C VAL A 546 -11.73 24.65 4.54
N GLU A 547 -12.75 24.62 3.67
CA GLU A 547 -13.97 25.37 3.86
C GLU A 547 -14.99 24.54 4.64
N ASP A 548 -15.51 25.12 5.71
CA ASP A 548 -16.64 24.59 6.45
C ASP A 548 -17.69 25.69 6.66
N LYS A 549 -18.85 25.52 6.06
CA LYS A 549 -19.90 26.55 5.98
C LYS A 549 -19.32 27.83 5.34
N ASN A 550 -19.31 28.97 6.07
CA ASN A 550 -18.75 30.25 5.60
C ASN A 550 -17.38 30.55 6.22
N LYS A 551 -16.66 29.53 6.66
CA LYS A 551 -15.35 29.68 7.32
C LYS A 551 -14.27 28.95 6.53
N ILE A 552 -13.12 29.61 6.40
CA ILE A 552 -11.87 28.98 5.93
C ILE A 552 -11.04 28.68 7.16
N ILE A 553 -10.73 27.40 7.36
CA ILE A 553 -9.96 26.94 8.50
C ILE A 553 -8.62 26.40 8.01
N VAL A 554 -7.53 26.90 8.59
CA VAL A 554 -6.16 26.48 8.28
C VAL A 554 -5.63 25.62 9.40
N PHE A 555 -5.09 24.45 9.04
CA PHE A 555 -4.52 23.49 9.97
C PHE A 555 -3.02 23.31 9.75
N ILE A 556 -2.31 23.02 10.84
CA ILE A 556 -0.99 22.36 10.81
C ILE A 556 -1.19 20.90 11.22
N LEU A 557 -0.63 20.00 10.43
CA LEU A 557 -0.66 18.55 10.62
C LEU A 557 0.74 18.10 11.01
N ASN A 558 0.90 17.47 12.18
CA ASN A 558 2.18 16.97 12.68
C ASN A 558 2.04 15.49 13.02
N ASP A 559 2.58 14.59 12.19
CA ASP A 559 2.65 13.15 12.45
C ASP A 559 4.05 12.66 12.90
N LYS A 560 4.91 13.61 13.35
CA LYS A 560 6.15 13.28 14.05
C LYS A 560 5.93 13.00 15.53
N ASN A 561 6.84 12.27 16.16
CA ASN A 561 6.87 12.02 17.60
C ASN A 561 7.49 13.19 18.41
N GLU A 562 7.67 14.34 17.80
CA GLU A 562 8.23 15.53 18.42
C GLU A 562 7.28 16.73 18.30
N THR A 563 7.33 17.60 19.28
CA THR A 563 6.67 18.90 19.20
C THR A 563 7.37 19.76 18.14
N CYS A 564 6.57 20.38 17.26
CA CYS A 564 7.07 21.26 16.22
C CYS A 564 6.69 22.72 16.51
N GLU A 565 7.69 23.60 16.55
CA GLU A 565 7.49 25.04 16.56
C GLU A 565 7.65 25.58 15.13
N LEU A 566 6.62 26.28 14.62
CA LEU A 566 6.50 26.62 13.20
C LEU A 566 5.96 28.04 13.04
N ASP A 567 6.49 28.74 12.04
CA ASP A 567 5.91 29.97 11.53
C ASP A 567 5.01 29.64 10.33
N ALA A 568 3.73 29.95 10.42
CA ALA A 568 2.75 29.79 9.34
C ALA A 568 2.49 31.14 8.67
N ARG A 569 2.60 31.20 7.36
CA ARG A 569 2.27 32.35 6.56
C ARG A 569 1.14 32.04 5.59
N LEU A 570 0.02 32.70 5.71
CA LEU A 570 -1.16 32.54 4.84
C LEU A 570 -1.31 33.81 4.00
N ARG A 571 -1.30 33.64 2.68
CA ARG A 571 -1.47 34.75 1.73
C ARG A 571 -2.63 34.50 0.79
N LEU A 572 -3.41 35.54 0.56
CA LEU A 572 -4.35 35.59 -0.54
C LEU A 572 -3.65 36.18 -1.77
N TYR A 573 -3.55 35.40 -2.82
CA TYR A 573 -2.98 35.81 -4.10
C TYR A 573 -4.07 36.03 -5.15
N SER A 574 -3.86 37.03 -6.02
CA SER A 574 -4.51 37.10 -7.32
C SER A 574 -3.68 36.31 -8.36
N PHE A 575 -4.30 35.84 -9.46
CA PHE A 575 -3.59 35.18 -10.55
C PHE A 575 -2.59 36.10 -11.29
N ASP A 576 -2.68 37.42 -11.10
CA ASP A 576 -1.64 38.36 -11.58
C ASP A 576 -0.37 38.40 -10.69
N GLY A 577 -0.34 37.63 -9.60
CA GLY A 577 0.76 37.56 -8.66
C GLY A 577 0.67 38.54 -7.49
N SER A 578 -0.33 39.43 -7.47
CA SER A 578 -0.53 40.40 -6.40
C SER A 578 -0.90 39.71 -5.09
N ILE A 579 -0.30 40.14 -3.98
CA ILE A 579 -0.67 39.73 -2.63
C ILE A 579 -1.80 40.66 -2.15
N LEU A 580 -3.00 40.12 -2.01
CA LEU A 580 -4.16 40.87 -1.60
C LEU A 580 -4.32 40.94 -0.06
N LYS A 581 -3.90 39.87 0.64
CA LYS A 581 -3.87 39.77 2.11
C LYS A 581 -2.67 38.91 2.53
N ASP A 582 -2.10 39.23 3.70
CA ASP A 582 -0.94 38.50 4.28
C ASP A 582 -1.15 38.36 5.77
N TYR A 583 -1.17 37.11 6.26
CA TYR A 583 -1.32 36.75 7.65
C TYR A 583 -0.13 35.91 8.05
N SER A 584 0.35 36.09 9.28
CA SER A 584 1.40 35.26 9.86
C SER A 584 1.04 34.87 11.29
N LYS A 585 1.42 33.65 11.69
CA LYS A 585 1.21 33.14 13.04
C LYS A 585 2.30 32.16 13.40
N ARG A 586 2.87 32.30 14.60
CA ARG A 586 3.79 31.30 15.17
C ARG A 586 3.01 30.34 16.05
N GLU A 587 3.22 29.05 15.88
CA GLU A 587 2.46 28.02 16.57
C GLU A 587 3.34 26.85 17.01
N ILE A 588 2.95 26.25 18.13
CA ILE A 588 3.51 25.02 18.64
C ILE A 588 2.48 23.92 18.46
N VAL A 589 2.88 22.82 17.81
CA VAL A 589 2.00 21.68 17.51
C VAL A 589 2.59 20.41 18.15
N LYS A 590 1.76 19.73 18.94
CA LYS A 590 2.11 18.48 19.63
C LYS A 590 2.44 17.36 18.66
N PRO A 591 3.12 16.29 19.12
CA PRO A 591 3.29 15.05 18.37
C PRO A 591 1.94 14.44 17.98
N ILE A 592 1.87 13.83 16.79
CA ILE A 592 0.70 13.09 16.30
C ILE A 592 -0.61 13.89 16.51
N TYR A 593 -0.62 15.10 15.98
CA TYR A 593 -1.73 16.02 16.21
C TYR A 593 -2.01 16.96 15.04
N SER A 594 -3.29 17.24 14.85
CA SER A 594 -3.78 18.27 13.94
C SER A 594 -4.26 19.49 14.74
N LYS A 595 -3.75 20.67 14.39
CA LYS A 595 -4.10 21.93 15.07
C LYS A 595 -4.69 22.94 14.09
N ALA A 596 -5.94 23.36 14.32
CA ALA A 596 -6.50 24.53 13.67
C ALA A 596 -5.79 25.80 14.18
N ILE A 597 -5.19 26.58 13.27
CA ILE A 597 -4.37 27.73 13.61
C ILE A 597 -5.00 29.06 13.24
N MET A 598 -5.81 29.08 12.19
CA MET A 598 -6.54 30.28 11.73
C MET A 598 -7.94 29.88 11.33
N GLU A 599 -8.90 30.75 11.63
CA GLU A 599 -10.29 30.65 11.18
C GLU A 599 -10.69 32.02 10.62
N LEU A 600 -11.07 32.06 9.35
CA LEU A 600 -11.32 33.28 8.61
C LEU A 600 -12.73 33.23 8.00
N ASP A 601 -13.43 34.36 8.00
CA ASP A 601 -14.72 34.50 7.32
C ASP A 601 -14.51 34.52 5.79
N ARG A 602 -15.13 33.56 5.08
CA ARG A 602 -14.95 33.39 3.63
C ARG A 602 -15.37 34.64 2.85
N ASP A 603 -16.54 35.20 3.16
CA ASP A 603 -17.06 36.34 2.41
C ASP A 603 -16.18 37.58 2.64
N LYS A 604 -15.65 37.78 3.84
CA LYS A 604 -14.70 38.87 4.11
C LYS A 604 -13.35 38.66 3.43
N ILE A 605 -12.92 37.41 3.18
CA ILE A 605 -11.67 37.13 2.45
C ILE A 605 -11.87 37.46 0.97
N ILE A 606 -12.93 36.93 0.36
CA ILE A 606 -13.23 37.14 -1.04
C ILE A 606 -13.58 38.61 -1.30
N SER A 607 -14.44 39.18 -0.44
CA SER A 607 -14.94 40.57 -0.54
C SER A 607 -15.18 41.05 -1.99
N ASN A 608 -14.39 41.99 -2.50
CA ASN A 608 -14.54 42.58 -3.83
C ASN A 608 -13.72 41.88 -4.92
N HIS A 609 -13.19 40.65 -4.66
CA HIS A 609 -12.35 39.94 -5.61
C HIS A 609 -13.14 38.84 -6.33
N ASP A 610 -12.80 38.61 -7.61
CA ASP A 610 -13.33 37.48 -8.38
C ASP A 610 -12.75 36.18 -7.87
N ASN A 611 -13.59 35.32 -7.27
CA ASN A 611 -13.16 34.02 -6.68
C ASN A 611 -12.59 33.03 -7.71
N ARG A 612 -12.77 33.31 -9.02
CA ARG A 612 -12.18 32.51 -10.11
C ARG A 612 -10.72 32.85 -10.40
N LYS A 613 -10.22 33.98 -9.83
CA LYS A 613 -8.88 34.54 -10.08
C LYS A 613 -8.02 34.65 -8.83
N ILE A 614 -8.47 34.11 -7.70
CA ILE A 614 -7.77 34.20 -6.42
C ILE A 614 -7.60 32.83 -5.76
N PHE A 615 -6.57 32.69 -4.93
CA PHE A 615 -6.36 31.52 -4.09
C PHE A 615 -5.61 31.87 -2.80
N LEU A 616 -5.83 31.07 -1.76
CA LEU A 616 -5.03 31.10 -0.55
C LEU A 616 -3.84 30.15 -0.67
N SER A 617 -2.68 30.60 -0.23
CA SER A 617 -1.48 29.77 -0.09
C SER A 617 -1.00 29.84 1.35
N CYS A 618 -0.98 28.71 2.03
CA CYS A 618 -0.35 28.55 3.34
C CYS A 618 1.02 27.92 3.20
N GLU A 619 2.04 28.56 3.77
CA GLU A 619 3.41 28.08 3.79
C GLU A 619 3.91 28.01 5.23
N LEU A 620 4.52 26.87 5.59
CA LEU A 620 5.08 26.62 6.90
C LEU A 620 6.60 26.73 6.86
N PHE A 621 7.15 27.41 7.86
CA PHE A 621 8.59 27.59 7.98
C PHE A 621 9.09 27.03 9.32
N ARG A 622 10.25 26.38 9.27
CA ARG A 622 11.07 26.04 10.44
C ARG A 622 12.46 26.67 10.20
N ASP A 623 12.94 27.48 11.15
CA ASP A 623 14.23 28.16 11.04
C ASP A 623 14.41 28.94 9.72
N ARG A 624 13.34 29.62 9.28
CA ARG A 624 13.22 30.37 8.01
C ARG A 624 13.25 29.51 6.73
N LEU A 625 13.35 28.19 6.85
CA LEU A 625 13.28 27.27 5.71
C LEU A 625 11.80 26.87 5.48
N SER A 626 11.36 27.01 4.24
CA SER A 626 10.03 26.51 3.83
C SER A 626 10.04 24.97 3.87
N ILE A 627 9.12 24.39 4.65
CA ILE A 627 9.02 22.93 4.84
C ILE A 627 7.74 22.33 4.29
N ALA A 628 6.70 23.12 4.10
CA ALA A 628 5.44 22.69 3.52
C ALA A 628 4.68 23.88 2.93
N LYS A 629 3.98 23.65 1.84
CA LYS A 629 3.12 24.63 1.16
C LYS A 629 1.85 23.94 0.69
N ASN A 630 0.71 24.62 0.82
CA ASN A 630 -0.57 24.13 0.30
C ASN A 630 -1.41 25.31 -0.23
N ASN A 631 -2.06 25.09 -1.37
CA ASN A 631 -2.94 26.07 -2.00
C ASN A 631 -4.40 25.63 -1.88
N TYR A 632 -5.27 26.60 -1.64
CA TYR A 632 -6.73 26.45 -1.61
C TYR A 632 -7.38 27.43 -2.58
N PHE A 633 -8.20 26.92 -3.48
CA PHE A 633 -8.95 27.69 -4.46
C PHE A 633 -10.41 27.80 -4.03
N PHE A 634 -11.03 28.97 -4.21
CA PHE A 634 -12.42 29.23 -3.80
C PHE A 634 -13.47 28.69 -4.77
N THR A 635 -13.02 28.07 -5.86
CA THR A 635 -13.89 27.44 -6.86
C THR A 635 -13.18 26.20 -7.45
N ARG A 636 -13.93 25.34 -8.12
CA ARG A 636 -13.38 24.17 -8.81
C ARG A 636 -12.53 24.61 -10.02
N PRO A 637 -11.51 23.86 -10.42
CA PRO A 637 -10.69 24.17 -11.59
C PRO A 637 -11.49 24.45 -12.88
N LYS A 638 -12.65 23.83 -13.02
CA LYS A 638 -13.60 24.08 -14.11
C LYS A 638 -13.95 25.56 -14.30
N ASN A 639 -13.99 26.32 -13.22
CA ASN A 639 -14.43 27.71 -13.20
C ASN A 639 -13.27 28.71 -13.11
N PHE A 640 -12.00 28.26 -13.19
CA PHE A 640 -10.87 29.17 -13.17
C PHE A 640 -10.90 30.09 -14.38
N ASP A 641 -10.68 31.39 -14.17
CA ASP A 641 -10.45 32.38 -15.23
C ASP A 641 -8.93 32.52 -15.40
N LEU A 642 -8.34 31.53 -16.10
CA LEU A 642 -6.89 31.40 -16.27
C LEU A 642 -6.39 32.38 -17.31
N PRO A 643 -5.23 33.06 -17.06
CA PRO A 643 -4.51 33.78 -18.11
C PRO A 643 -3.97 32.79 -19.14
N ASP A 644 -3.63 33.29 -20.34
CA ASP A 644 -2.91 32.49 -21.33
C ASP A 644 -1.56 32.03 -20.74
N PRO A 645 -1.24 30.72 -20.82
CA PRO A 645 0.00 30.21 -20.28
C PRO A 645 1.23 30.83 -20.95
N ASP A 646 2.11 31.41 -20.16
CA ASP A 646 3.41 31.92 -20.61
C ASP A 646 4.49 31.46 -19.62
N LEU A 647 5.38 30.58 -20.10
CA LEU A 647 6.51 30.05 -19.35
C LEU A 647 7.77 30.00 -20.19
N LYS A 648 8.92 30.10 -19.53
CA LYS A 648 10.22 29.83 -20.11
C LYS A 648 10.89 28.69 -19.33
N TYR A 649 11.61 27.82 -20.03
CA TYR A 649 12.42 26.81 -19.36
C TYR A 649 13.78 26.64 -19.98
N LEU A 650 14.75 26.19 -19.21
CA LEU A 650 16.11 25.93 -19.61
C LEU A 650 16.56 24.58 -19.03
N LEU A 651 17.08 23.74 -19.91
CA LEU A 651 17.68 22.45 -19.52
C LEU A 651 19.14 22.65 -19.17
N LYS A 652 19.59 22.10 -18.05
CA LYS A 652 20.98 22.12 -17.60
C LYS A 652 21.41 20.70 -17.20
N ASN A 653 22.64 20.36 -17.54
CA ASN A 653 23.33 19.23 -16.95
C ASN A 653 24.41 19.78 -16.01
N LYS A 654 24.29 19.51 -14.71
CA LYS A 654 25.22 19.96 -13.69
C LYS A 654 25.72 18.76 -12.90
N ASN A 655 26.96 18.37 -13.07
CA ASN A 655 27.60 17.25 -12.39
C ASN A 655 26.81 15.93 -12.57
N GLY A 656 26.30 15.67 -13.78
CA GLY A 656 25.50 14.49 -14.09
C GLY A 656 24.01 14.58 -13.68
N ARG A 657 23.58 15.66 -13.01
CA ARG A 657 22.18 15.94 -12.65
C ARG A 657 21.48 16.66 -13.80
N LEU A 658 20.32 16.15 -14.17
CA LEU A 658 19.49 16.71 -15.23
C LEU A 658 18.48 17.69 -14.59
N LEU A 659 18.70 18.97 -14.77
CA LEU A 659 17.92 20.05 -14.14
C LEU A 659 17.09 20.79 -15.19
N ILE A 660 15.84 21.06 -14.84
CA ILE A 660 14.89 21.86 -15.62
C ILE A 660 14.59 23.12 -14.81
N ASN A 661 15.06 24.26 -15.27
CA ASN A 661 14.74 25.56 -14.66
C ASN A 661 13.53 26.15 -15.36
N ILE A 662 12.44 26.36 -14.64
CA ILE A 662 11.18 26.91 -15.17
C ILE A 662 10.96 28.27 -14.56
N GLU A 663 10.55 29.24 -15.38
CA GLU A 663 10.13 30.57 -14.97
C GLU A 663 8.72 30.82 -15.52
N ALA A 664 7.76 31.07 -14.64
CA ALA A 664 6.41 31.46 -15.00
C ALA A 664 6.36 32.97 -15.33
N LYS A 665 5.66 33.36 -16.40
CA LYS A 665 5.36 34.76 -16.72
C LYS A 665 3.93 35.14 -16.38
N THR A 666 3.04 34.16 -16.38
CA THR A 666 1.64 34.26 -15.94
C THR A 666 1.37 33.24 -14.84
N PHE A 667 0.21 33.26 -14.20
CA PHE A 667 -0.21 32.19 -13.29
C PHE A 667 -0.38 30.88 -14.06
N LEU A 668 0.28 29.84 -13.60
CA LEU A 668 0.23 28.50 -14.17
C LEU A 668 -0.34 27.54 -13.14
N ALA A 669 -1.54 27.03 -13.40
CA ALA A 669 -2.14 25.98 -12.58
C ALA A 669 -1.66 24.61 -13.04
N LYS A 670 -1.24 23.78 -12.07
CA LYS A 670 -0.90 22.36 -12.27
C LYS A 670 0.10 22.14 -13.44
N VAL A 671 1.29 22.73 -13.33
CA VAL A 671 2.36 22.56 -14.31
C VAL A 671 2.76 21.10 -14.39
N HIS A 672 2.56 20.50 -15.55
CA HIS A 672 2.89 19.12 -15.88
C HIS A 672 4.15 19.06 -16.76
N ILE A 673 5.18 18.38 -16.27
CA ILE A 673 6.43 18.11 -16.96
C ILE A 673 6.42 16.66 -17.41
N ASN A 674 6.62 16.40 -18.68
CA ASN A 674 6.75 15.07 -19.25
C ASN A 674 8.07 14.91 -19.98
N CYS A 675 8.81 13.83 -19.72
CA CYS A 675 9.92 13.40 -20.54
C CYS A 675 9.39 12.49 -21.66
N ILE A 676 9.45 12.92 -22.92
CA ILE A 676 8.80 12.27 -24.06
C ILE A 676 9.41 10.88 -24.34
N ASN A 677 10.72 10.78 -24.26
CA ASN A 677 11.50 9.64 -24.76
C ASN A 677 12.26 8.84 -23.69
N ALA A 678 11.94 9.04 -22.42
CA ALA A 678 12.47 8.23 -21.33
C ALA A 678 11.44 8.09 -20.18
N ILE A 679 11.53 7.00 -19.43
CA ILE A 679 10.82 6.81 -18.16
C ILE A 679 11.70 7.31 -17.03
N GLY A 680 11.12 8.04 -16.10
CA GLY A 680 11.84 8.54 -14.93
C GLY A 680 10.93 9.35 -14.01
N VAL A 681 11.50 9.81 -12.91
CA VAL A 681 10.81 10.56 -11.86
C VAL A 681 11.36 11.99 -11.82
N PHE A 682 10.48 12.95 -11.63
CA PHE A 682 10.85 14.35 -11.37
C PHE A 682 10.93 14.60 -9.86
N SER A 683 11.77 15.54 -9.43
CA SER A 683 11.81 15.96 -8.04
C SER A 683 10.49 16.55 -7.55
N ASP A 684 9.74 17.20 -8.46
CA ASP A 684 8.37 17.70 -8.27
C ASP A 684 7.64 17.76 -9.62
N ASN A 685 6.30 17.69 -9.61
CA ASN A 685 5.47 17.80 -10.81
C ASN A 685 4.02 18.16 -10.43
N PHE A 686 3.20 18.61 -11.37
CA PHE A 686 1.79 18.98 -11.18
C PHE A 686 1.58 20.09 -10.13
N PHE A 687 2.46 21.06 -10.08
CA PHE A 687 2.46 22.18 -9.14
C PHE A 687 1.92 23.48 -9.76
N ASP A 688 1.48 24.39 -8.89
CA ASP A 688 1.08 25.74 -9.31
C ASP A 688 2.28 26.69 -9.26
N MET A 689 2.32 27.70 -10.15
CA MET A 689 3.30 28.77 -10.15
C MET A 689 2.64 30.14 -10.29
N ILE A 690 3.07 31.10 -9.49
CA ILE A 690 2.70 32.51 -9.64
C ILE A 690 3.61 33.22 -10.63
N PRO A 691 3.21 34.38 -11.21
CA PRO A 691 4.07 35.17 -12.08
C PRO A 691 5.42 35.50 -11.44
N ASN A 692 6.49 35.36 -12.22
CA ASN A 692 7.90 35.55 -11.84
C ASN A 692 8.46 34.52 -10.83
N GLU A 693 7.69 33.49 -10.48
CA GLU A 693 8.22 32.34 -9.71
C GLU A 693 9.19 31.55 -10.59
N LYS A 694 10.31 31.10 -9.97
CA LYS A 694 11.31 30.23 -10.59
C LYS A 694 11.40 28.94 -9.80
N ARG A 695 11.41 27.79 -10.52
CA ARG A 695 11.63 26.48 -9.93
C ARG A 695 12.71 25.72 -10.67
N GLU A 696 13.51 24.97 -9.93
CA GLU A 696 14.47 24.01 -10.45
C GLU A 696 13.95 22.60 -10.16
N ILE A 697 13.73 21.82 -11.20
CA ILE A 697 13.21 20.45 -11.13
C ILE A 697 14.30 19.51 -11.64
N GLU A 698 14.64 18.50 -10.84
CA GLU A 698 15.57 17.45 -11.24
C GLU A 698 14.83 16.27 -11.84
N PHE A 699 15.35 15.69 -12.90
CA PHE A 699 14.85 14.47 -13.53
C PHE A 699 15.77 13.29 -13.21
N PHE A 700 15.19 12.21 -12.71
CA PHE A 700 15.85 10.94 -12.36
C PHE A 700 15.40 9.86 -13.35
N PRO A 701 16.18 9.55 -14.40
CA PRO A 701 15.81 8.52 -15.36
C PRO A 701 15.87 7.13 -14.73
N LYS A 702 14.91 6.27 -15.08
CA LYS A 702 14.84 4.87 -14.60
C LYS A 702 15.99 4.01 -15.13
N SER A 703 16.47 4.31 -16.35
CA SER A 703 17.64 3.69 -17.00
C SER A 703 18.77 4.69 -17.18
N LYS A 704 20.01 4.22 -17.22
CA LYS A 704 21.17 5.06 -17.58
C LYS A 704 21.35 5.19 -19.09
N ASP A 705 20.77 4.26 -19.87
CA ASP A 705 20.82 4.28 -21.33
C ASP A 705 19.57 4.97 -21.86
N PHE A 706 19.72 6.24 -22.24
CA PHE A 706 18.65 7.03 -22.84
C PHE A 706 19.22 7.93 -23.96
N PRO A 707 18.42 8.22 -25.02
CA PRO A 707 18.78 9.17 -26.07
C PRO A 707 18.79 10.60 -25.51
N ALA A 708 19.12 11.58 -26.34
CA ALA A 708 18.97 12.99 -25.95
C ALA A 708 17.54 13.26 -25.48
N LEU A 709 17.41 13.66 -24.20
CA LEU A 709 16.12 13.79 -23.54
C LEU A 709 15.31 14.95 -24.13
N GLN A 710 14.02 14.70 -24.33
CA GLN A 710 13.04 15.67 -24.81
C GLN A 710 11.96 15.87 -23.76
N PHE A 711 11.67 17.11 -23.41
CA PHE A 711 10.67 17.45 -22.42
C PHE A 711 9.53 18.28 -23.02
N SER A 712 8.33 18.03 -22.54
CA SER A 712 7.14 18.86 -22.75
C SER A 712 6.71 19.42 -21.40
N ILE A 713 6.47 20.72 -21.32
CA ILE A 713 6.02 21.39 -20.10
C ILE A 713 4.72 22.13 -20.45
N ARG A 714 3.64 21.78 -19.77
CA ARG A 714 2.30 22.34 -20.00
C ARG A 714 1.64 22.63 -18.66
N SER A 715 0.71 23.58 -18.64
CA SER A 715 -0.15 23.87 -17.51
C SER A 715 -1.58 23.43 -17.80
N LEU A 716 -2.48 23.52 -16.84
CA LEU A 716 -3.92 23.29 -17.05
C LEU A 716 -4.45 24.10 -18.23
N GLY A 717 -4.05 25.38 -18.36
CA GLY A 717 -4.49 26.25 -19.46
C GLY A 717 -4.11 25.76 -20.85
N ASP A 718 -3.04 24.95 -20.97
CA ASP A 718 -2.59 24.36 -22.23
C ASP A 718 -3.37 23.12 -22.64
N LEU A 719 -4.13 22.50 -21.71
CA LEU A 719 -4.80 21.21 -21.89
C LEU A 719 -6.30 21.33 -22.20
N ILE A 720 -6.87 22.52 -22.05
CA ILE A 720 -8.31 22.75 -22.12
C ILE A 720 -8.75 23.46 -23.41
N LYS A 721 -10.00 23.26 -23.80
CA LYS A 721 -10.64 24.09 -24.84
C LYS A 721 -10.84 25.50 -24.31
N LYS A 722 -10.53 26.50 -25.16
CA LYS A 722 -10.77 27.93 -24.87
C LYS A 722 -12.16 28.34 -25.27
#